data_cdc59e74ae4c4fd3b82bb56d38a0677f
#
_entry.id   cdc59e74ae4c4fd3b82bb56d38a0677f
#
_cell.length_a   1.000
_cell.length_b   1.000
_cell.length_c   1.000
_cell.angle_alpha   90.00
_cell.angle_beta   90.00
_cell.angle_gamma   90.00
#
_symmetry.space_group_name_H-M   'P 1'
#
loop_
_entity.id
_entity.type
_entity.pdbx_description
1 polymer ?
#
loop_
_entity_poly.entity_id
_entity_poly.type
_entity_poly.pdbx_seq_one_letter_code
_entity_poly.pdbx_strand_id
1 'polypeptide(L)'
;MAKTPLMAQYKEVKEKYRDCLLFYRLGDFYELFNDDALTASHELELTLTGKSAGQDGRVPMCGVPFHAAELYIYRLIQKGYKVAICEQLEDPKKAKGLVKRDVIRVITPGTILFENSIADKSNNYLIYLLEADKEIAAVLADVSTGECWWGTWDKKKEQDAFFDLLSVYSPAEAVCLVSDDFYEKLSRFAAARLGACLLTRRDDEDESAIPPAAASIENRHVQKAFALLSGYLKEVMRSEAADFHDPRPIREDHTLTLTEECLRNLEITRNMRDGGRRGTLLELLDYTHTAMGARLLKRSLERPLTDVNRIILRQSAIEELTQHMTELSRLEEMLSGVFDFERILSRIEANSTSPKDLLSLKATLRVVPQVKQLLSGAGSVLLKKLNSQLSTHGPVFDLLDRAMNENGTGNIKDGKYIREGFSAELDEVRSLSENSQKYIQELEEKEKEKTGIKLKIGFNNVFGYYFEISNANKLPVPAYYVRKQTLVNAERYITPELKEFETKALSAKEKTEQLELKIYQAVKAEIRPEIPDMQKTARALAAVDCLASLARAAIKDRYIRPSIISPKDGYISIKDGRHPMVEHALKRDMFVPNDTELNHRNQEILVITGPNMAGKSTYMRQVAVLTIMAQVGSFIPARSAVFAPVDRIFTRVGATDDISTGQSTFMVEMQEVSYILRHATKNSLIILDEIGRGTSTYDGMSIAKAVVEYIDQKIHGYTLFATHYHELSDMAETSPRIKNYTVSVKERGKNITFLRRIVPGSADRSYGIHVARLAGLPESLLARADEILLGLEKEDGKSRPAPERPEAAAGAMDLFSSPIIDELAQLDVMSKTPIEAMEILFRLSREAKEGR
;
A
#
# COMPACT_ATOMS: atom_id res chain seq x y z
N MET A 1 8.19 46.17 -26.94
CA MET A 1 9.59 46.17 -26.51
C MET A 1 10.06 44.73 -26.28
N ALA A 2 11.26 44.37 -26.72
CA ALA A 2 11.65 42.97 -26.88
C ALA A 2 11.91 42.29 -25.53
N LYS A 3 11.12 41.31 -25.21
CA LYS A 3 11.46 40.27 -24.19
C LYS A 3 12.73 39.53 -24.61
N THR A 4 13.52 39.09 -23.67
CA THR A 4 14.66 38.21 -24.05
C THR A 4 14.12 37.02 -24.83
N PRO A 5 14.79 36.56 -25.90
CA PRO A 5 14.33 35.41 -26.68
C PRO A 5 14.01 34.16 -25.85
N LEU A 6 14.77 33.95 -24.77
CA LEU A 6 14.57 32.87 -23.81
C LEU A 6 13.21 32.97 -23.08
N MET A 7 12.85 34.17 -22.58
CA MET A 7 11.57 34.35 -21.87
C MET A 7 10.36 34.31 -22.79
N ALA A 8 10.57 34.66 -24.09
CA ALA A 8 9.52 34.48 -25.10
C ALA A 8 9.24 32.98 -25.34
N GLN A 9 10.28 32.16 -25.52
CA GLN A 9 10.18 30.69 -25.64
C GLN A 9 9.57 30.06 -24.38
N TYR A 10 10.01 30.47 -23.21
CA TYR A 10 9.42 29.98 -21.94
C TYR A 10 7.92 30.25 -21.88
N LYS A 11 7.50 31.46 -22.18
CA LYS A 11 6.10 31.87 -22.15
C LYS A 11 5.24 31.06 -23.12
N GLU A 12 5.73 30.85 -24.37
CA GLU A 12 5.05 30.02 -25.38
C GLU A 12 4.81 28.61 -24.89
N VAL A 13 5.82 27.98 -24.24
CA VAL A 13 5.70 26.64 -23.65
C VAL A 13 4.73 26.68 -22.48
N LYS A 14 4.86 27.65 -21.56
CA LYS A 14 3.99 27.78 -20.37
C LYS A 14 2.51 27.99 -20.73
N GLU A 15 2.21 28.69 -21.81
CA GLU A 15 0.84 28.89 -22.26
C GLU A 15 0.14 27.60 -22.66
N LYS A 16 0.88 26.57 -23.10
CA LYS A 16 0.35 25.23 -23.42
C LYS A 16 0.15 24.38 -22.17
N TYR A 17 0.88 24.67 -21.07
CA TYR A 17 0.91 23.88 -19.82
C TYR A 17 0.63 24.78 -18.60
N ARG A 18 -0.47 25.57 -18.68
CA ARG A 18 -0.82 26.56 -17.64
C ARG A 18 -1.06 25.94 -16.27
N ASP A 19 -1.63 24.75 -16.24
CA ASP A 19 -1.97 23.96 -15.05
C ASP A 19 -0.81 23.16 -14.46
N CYS A 20 0.38 23.20 -15.10
CA CYS A 20 1.57 22.48 -14.66
C CYS A 20 2.66 23.43 -14.15
N LEU A 21 3.41 23.02 -13.16
CA LEU A 21 4.68 23.67 -12.81
C LEU A 21 5.73 23.32 -13.88
N LEU A 22 6.26 24.31 -14.58
CA LEU A 22 7.15 24.10 -15.73
C LEU A 22 8.60 24.03 -15.29
N PHE A 23 9.19 22.83 -15.30
CA PHE A 23 10.61 22.58 -15.09
C PHE A 23 11.37 22.80 -16.41
N TYR A 24 11.91 24.00 -16.58
CA TYR A 24 12.51 24.45 -17.82
C TYR A 24 14.03 24.26 -17.82
N ARG A 25 14.56 23.37 -18.67
CA ARG A 25 15.98 23.02 -18.71
C ARG A 25 16.88 24.17 -19.16
N LEU A 26 17.81 24.60 -18.33
CA LEU A 26 18.85 25.59 -18.63
C LEU A 26 20.21 25.10 -18.09
N GLY A 27 21.04 24.59 -19.00
CA GLY A 27 22.31 23.98 -18.63
C GLY A 27 22.13 22.80 -17.68
N ASP A 28 22.73 22.84 -16.50
CA ASP A 28 22.67 21.77 -15.51
C ASP A 28 21.52 21.92 -14.52
N PHE A 29 20.59 22.87 -14.74
CA PHE A 29 19.45 23.12 -13.86
C PHE A 29 18.11 23.02 -14.62
N TYR A 30 17.07 22.65 -13.89
CA TYR A 30 15.70 23.04 -14.22
C TYR A 30 15.39 24.33 -13.48
N GLU A 31 15.07 25.38 -14.19
CA GLU A 31 14.68 26.67 -13.66
C GLU A 31 13.17 26.85 -13.81
N LEU A 32 12.55 27.38 -12.78
CA LEU A 32 11.14 27.77 -12.77
C LEU A 32 11.06 29.30 -12.67
N PHE A 33 10.05 29.91 -13.30
CA PHE A 33 9.90 31.36 -13.36
C PHE A 33 8.50 31.80 -12.95
N ASN A 34 8.37 33.09 -12.57
CA ASN A 34 7.12 33.75 -12.19
C ASN A 34 6.38 32.98 -11.08
N ASP A 35 5.08 32.72 -11.25
CA ASP A 35 4.22 32.04 -10.26
C ASP A 35 4.70 30.62 -9.96
N ASP A 36 5.23 29.91 -10.96
CA ASP A 36 5.80 28.59 -10.78
C ASP A 36 7.00 28.62 -9.81
N ALA A 37 7.82 29.68 -9.91
CA ALA A 37 8.96 29.84 -9.00
C ALA A 37 8.52 30.19 -7.57
N LEU A 38 7.48 31.01 -7.41
CA LEU A 38 6.92 31.34 -6.10
C LEU A 38 6.34 30.08 -5.43
N THR A 39 5.54 29.34 -6.16
CA THR A 39 4.93 28.10 -5.70
C THR A 39 6.00 27.07 -5.35
N ALA A 40 6.92 26.77 -6.27
CA ALA A 40 7.96 25.76 -6.04
C ALA A 40 8.93 26.16 -4.91
N SER A 41 9.26 27.44 -4.79
CA SER A 41 10.10 27.96 -3.69
C SER A 41 9.44 27.75 -2.35
N HIS A 42 8.15 28.02 -2.22
CA HIS A 42 7.38 27.81 -1.00
C HIS A 42 7.24 26.32 -0.67
N GLU A 43 6.80 25.50 -1.65
CA GLU A 43 6.49 24.10 -1.43
C GLU A 43 7.71 23.19 -1.21
N LEU A 44 8.87 23.58 -1.76
CA LEU A 44 10.11 22.82 -1.72
C LEU A 44 11.18 23.46 -0.81
N GLU A 45 10.86 24.61 -0.20
CA GLU A 45 11.81 25.39 0.63
C GLU A 45 13.07 25.79 -0.15
N LEU A 46 12.91 26.15 -1.44
CA LEU A 46 14.01 26.57 -2.29
C LEU A 46 14.27 28.06 -2.17
N THR A 47 15.54 28.46 -2.32
CA THR A 47 15.90 29.87 -2.36
C THR A 47 15.29 30.55 -3.60
N LEU A 48 14.43 31.53 -3.37
CA LEU A 48 13.89 32.38 -4.41
C LEU A 48 14.93 33.42 -4.82
N THR A 49 15.22 33.47 -6.09
CA THR A 49 16.13 34.42 -6.71
C THR A 49 15.44 35.23 -7.81
N GLY A 50 16.17 36.00 -8.58
CA GLY A 50 15.57 36.72 -9.70
C GLY A 50 16.48 36.71 -10.92
N LYS A 51 15.91 36.48 -12.10
CA LYS A 51 16.59 36.52 -13.39
C LYS A 51 16.21 37.80 -14.14
N SER A 52 17.19 38.43 -14.76
CA SER A 52 16.92 39.62 -15.61
C SER A 52 16.12 39.22 -16.87
N ALA A 53 14.95 39.81 -17.08
CA ALA A 53 14.06 39.54 -18.19
C ALA A 53 14.02 40.69 -19.23
N GLY A 54 15.06 41.49 -19.25
CA GLY A 54 15.12 42.68 -20.08
C GLY A 54 14.34 43.85 -19.49
N GLN A 55 13.40 44.42 -20.22
CA GLN A 55 12.61 45.59 -19.72
C GLN A 55 11.53 45.22 -18.68
N ASP A 56 11.16 43.94 -18.55
CA ASP A 56 10.24 43.48 -17.51
C ASP A 56 10.92 43.43 -16.12
N GLY A 57 12.16 43.90 -16.03
CA GLY A 57 12.88 43.94 -14.78
C GLY A 57 13.43 42.56 -14.34
N ARG A 58 13.40 42.29 -13.04
CA ARG A 58 13.79 41.01 -12.48
C ARG A 58 12.56 40.13 -12.23
N VAL A 59 12.46 38.97 -12.90
CA VAL A 59 11.39 37.98 -12.67
C VAL A 59 11.80 36.98 -11.57
N PRO A 60 10.88 36.58 -10.69
CA PRO A 60 11.13 35.53 -9.70
C PRO A 60 11.61 34.26 -10.38
N MET A 61 12.61 33.61 -9.80
CA MET A 61 13.21 32.38 -10.29
C MET A 61 13.66 31.51 -9.13
N CYS A 62 13.42 30.22 -9.22
CA CYS A 62 14.11 29.20 -8.43
C CYS A 62 14.58 28.08 -9.36
N GLY A 63 15.46 27.22 -8.90
CA GLY A 63 15.96 26.12 -9.72
C GLY A 63 16.51 24.97 -8.91
N VAL A 64 16.47 23.80 -9.52
CA VAL A 64 17.00 22.54 -8.96
C VAL A 64 18.00 21.93 -9.92
N PRO A 65 19.08 21.28 -9.42
CA PRO A 65 19.97 20.52 -10.30
C PRO A 65 19.20 19.42 -11.03
N PHE A 66 19.43 19.27 -12.34
CA PHE A 66 18.65 18.31 -13.13
C PHE A 66 18.82 16.85 -12.68
N HIS A 67 19.98 16.50 -12.14
CA HIS A 67 20.26 15.16 -11.63
C HIS A 67 19.54 14.84 -10.32
N ALA A 68 19.07 15.85 -9.60
CA ALA A 68 18.30 15.70 -8.34
C ALA A 68 16.81 16.01 -8.53
N ALA A 69 16.37 16.35 -9.73
CA ALA A 69 15.03 16.86 -10.01
C ALA A 69 13.92 15.88 -9.61
N GLU A 70 14.13 14.57 -9.78
CA GLU A 70 13.13 13.54 -9.44
C GLU A 70 12.61 13.63 -8.00
N LEU A 71 13.50 13.90 -7.05
CA LEU A 71 13.13 14.06 -5.63
C LEU A 71 12.23 15.28 -5.40
N TYR A 72 12.56 16.40 -6.06
CA TYR A 72 11.77 17.63 -5.96
C TYR A 72 10.44 17.52 -6.67
N ILE A 73 10.43 16.90 -7.86
CA ILE A 73 9.20 16.62 -8.61
C ILE A 73 8.29 15.72 -7.77
N TYR A 74 8.81 14.66 -7.19
CA TYR A 74 8.05 13.76 -6.33
C TYR A 74 7.36 14.50 -5.17
N ARG A 75 8.07 15.42 -4.48
CA ARG A 75 7.48 16.23 -3.40
C ARG A 75 6.33 17.11 -3.88
N LEU A 76 6.43 17.69 -5.07
CA LEU A 76 5.35 18.51 -5.65
C LEU A 76 4.14 17.64 -6.02
N ILE A 77 4.39 16.50 -6.62
CA ILE A 77 3.35 15.54 -7.00
C ILE A 77 2.58 15.04 -5.76
N GLN A 78 3.27 14.74 -4.66
CA GLN A 78 2.63 14.34 -3.40
C GLN A 78 1.70 15.42 -2.81
N LYS A 79 1.92 16.68 -3.19
CA LYS A 79 1.06 17.82 -2.83
C LYS A 79 -0.02 18.11 -3.88
N GLY A 80 -0.20 17.24 -4.88
CA GLY A 80 -1.24 17.35 -5.91
C GLY A 80 -0.88 18.22 -7.12
N TYR A 81 0.36 18.71 -7.25
CA TYR A 81 0.77 19.50 -8.41
C TYR A 81 1.09 18.61 -9.61
N LYS A 82 0.83 19.13 -10.82
CA LYS A 82 1.34 18.56 -12.08
C LYS A 82 2.66 19.25 -12.45
N VAL A 83 3.60 18.48 -13.00
CA VAL A 83 4.92 18.99 -13.40
C VAL A 83 5.18 18.68 -14.88
N ALA A 84 5.42 19.72 -15.68
CA ALA A 84 5.85 19.59 -17.07
C ALA A 84 7.38 19.67 -17.15
N ILE A 85 8.02 18.64 -17.72
CA ILE A 85 9.47 18.59 -17.92
C ILE A 85 9.78 19.08 -19.34
N CYS A 86 10.44 20.23 -19.42
CA CYS A 86 10.86 20.82 -20.69
C CYS A 86 12.39 20.63 -20.87
N GLU A 87 12.75 19.88 -21.88
CA GLU A 87 14.14 19.53 -22.21
C GLU A 87 14.66 20.25 -23.45
N GLN A 88 15.98 20.31 -23.57
CA GLN A 88 16.69 20.78 -24.76
C GLN A 88 16.66 19.69 -25.81
N LEU A 89 16.08 19.98 -27.01
CA LEU A 89 15.95 19.00 -28.09
C LEU A 89 17.17 18.96 -29.00
N GLU A 90 18.11 19.90 -28.87
CA GLU A 90 19.31 19.98 -29.67
C GLU A 90 20.53 20.31 -28.78
N ASP A 91 21.70 19.90 -29.27
CA ASP A 91 22.95 20.16 -28.57
C ASP A 91 23.24 21.67 -28.53
N PRO A 92 23.38 22.27 -27.33
CA PRO A 92 23.70 23.70 -27.21
C PRO A 92 24.96 24.15 -27.97
N LYS A 93 25.92 23.22 -28.18
CA LYS A 93 27.17 23.47 -28.92
C LYS A 93 26.98 23.53 -30.42
N LYS A 94 25.90 22.94 -30.95
CA LYS A 94 25.57 22.86 -32.39
C LYS A 94 24.48 23.85 -32.80
N ALA A 95 23.76 24.42 -31.86
CA ALA A 95 22.65 25.35 -32.10
C ALA A 95 23.12 26.68 -32.67
N LYS A 96 22.56 27.08 -33.83
CA LYS A 96 22.75 28.41 -34.42
C LYS A 96 21.69 29.35 -33.82
N GLY A 97 21.87 29.79 -32.58
CA GLY A 97 20.93 30.67 -31.88
C GLY A 97 20.39 30.13 -30.58
N LEU A 98 19.11 30.37 -30.29
CA LEU A 98 18.46 29.85 -29.08
C LEU A 98 18.15 28.35 -29.24
N VAL A 99 18.66 27.54 -28.32
CA VAL A 99 18.41 26.09 -28.27
C VAL A 99 16.91 25.81 -28.26
N LYS A 100 16.44 24.93 -29.13
CA LYS A 100 15.05 24.50 -29.17
C LYS A 100 14.73 23.66 -27.95
N ARG A 101 13.60 23.95 -27.31
CA ARG A 101 13.09 23.22 -26.12
C ARG A 101 11.64 22.87 -26.34
N ASP A 102 11.24 21.71 -25.80
CA ASP A 102 9.84 21.31 -25.73
C ASP A 102 9.62 20.44 -24.51
N VAL A 103 8.33 20.30 -24.11
CA VAL A 103 7.94 19.40 -23.02
C VAL A 103 8.02 17.97 -23.55
N ILE A 104 8.86 17.17 -22.91
CA ILE A 104 9.04 15.75 -23.22
C ILE A 104 8.11 14.86 -22.42
N ARG A 105 7.61 15.34 -21.28
CA ARG A 105 6.71 14.61 -20.40
C ARG A 105 6.01 15.53 -19.42
N VAL A 106 4.75 15.23 -19.10
CA VAL A 106 4.04 15.77 -17.95
C VAL A 106 3.94 14.67 -16.91
N ILE A 107 4.25 14.98 -15.66
CA ILE A 107 4.15 14.06 -14.54
C ILE A 107 3.00 14.49 -13.66
N THR A 108 2.07 13.57 -13.42
CA THR A 108 0.90 13.77 -12.57
C THR A 108 0.91 12.75 -11.42
N PRO A 109 0.11 12.93 -10.36
CA PRO A 109 0.03 11.96 -9.27
C PRO A 109 -0.23 10.53 -9.72
N GLY A 110 -1.07 10.31 -10.74
CA GLY A 110 -1.42 9.00 -11.26
C GLY A 110 -0.42 8.38 -12.24
N THR A 111 0.55 9.17 -12.75
CA THR A 111 1.48 8.73 -13.81
C THR A 111 2.96 8.68 -13.39
N ILE A 112 3.24 8.62 -12.09
CA ILE A 112 4.61 8.51 -11.56
C ILE A 112 5.19 7.15 -11.90
N LEU A 113 6.44 7.15 -12.44
CA LEU A 113 7.20 5.94 -12.77
C LEU A 113 8.65 5.96 -12.22
N PHE A 114 9.01 6.95 -11.41
CA PHE A 114 10.37 7.07 -10.88
C PHE A 114 10.72 5.90 -9.97
N GLU A 115 11.97 5.46 -10.06
CA GLU A 115 12.56 4.52 -9.11
C GLU A 115 12.52 5.15 -7.69
N ASN A 116 12.04 4.44 -6.69
CA ASN A 116 11.92 4.88 -5.28
C ASN A 116 10.89 5.99 -4.98
N SER A 117 10.06 6.42 -5.92
CA SER A 117 9.04 7.45 -5.67
C SER A 117 7.73 6.90 -5.12
N ILE A 118 7.37 5.67 -5.44
CA ILE A 118 6.20 4.97 -4.90
C ILE A 118 6.71 3.93 -3.91
N ALA A 119 6.12 3.88 -2.70
CA ALA A 119 6.47 2.83 -1.74
C ALA A 119 6.33 1.45 -2.43
N ASP A 120 7.38 0.62 -2.35
CA ASP A 120 7.48 -0.62 -3.13
C ASP A 120 6.26 -1.53 -2.97
N LYS A 121 5.69 -1.55 -1.77
CA LYS A 121 4.55 -2.39 -1.39
C LYS A 121 3.18 -1.73 -1.60
N SER A 122 3.07 -0.61 -2.31
CA SER A 122 1.82 0.10 -2.58
C SER A 122 1.54 0.28 -4.07
N ASN A 123 0.26 0.33 -4.43
CA ASN A 123 -0.20 0.70 -5.77
C ASN A 123 -0.34 2.22 -5.90
N ASN A 124 -0.31 2.70 -7.14
CA ASN A 124 -0.57 4.11 -7.48
C ASN A 124 -1.69 4.18 -8.52
N TYR A 125 -2.90 4.36 -8.05
CA TYR A 125 -4.06 4.30 -8.93
C TYR A 125 -4.38 5.63 -9.60
N LEU A 126 -4.67 5.54 -10.90
CA LEU A 126 -5.31 6.54 -11.74
C LEU A 126 -6.69 6.01 -12.14
N ILE A 127 -7.74 6.81 -11.99
CA ILE A 127 -9.06 6.42 -12.47
C ILE A 127 -9.53 7.38 -13.58
N TYR A 128 -10.07 6.83 -14.65
CA TYR A 128 -10.79 7.59 -15.67
C TYR A 128 -12.28 7.36 -15.53
N LEU A 129 -13.06 8.44 -15.46
CA LEU A 129 -14.50 8.43 -15.26
C LEU A 129 -15.22 9.01 -16.47
N LEU A 130 -16.15 8.23 -17.01
CA LEU A 130 -17.03 8.63 -18.09
C LEU A 130 -18.49 8.55 -17.61
N GLU A 131 -19.17 9.68 -17.56
CA GLU A 131 -20.60 9.71 -17.27
C GLU A 131 -21.43 9.55 -18.55
N ALA A 132 -22.25 8.50 -18.57
CA ALA A 132 -23.24 8.26 -19.61
C ALA A 132 -24.65 8.53 -19.06
N ASP A 133 -25.69 8.43 -19.90
CA ASP A 133 -27.06 8.78 -19.52
C ASP A 133 -27.56 8.09 -18.25
N LYS A 134 -27.29 6.81 -18.10
CA LYS A 134 -27.79 5.97 -16.98
C LYS A 134 -26.71 5.42 -16.09
N GLU A 135 -25.46 5.41 -16.51
CA GLU A 135 -24.37 4.76 -15.81
C GLU A 135 -23.10 5.63 -15.77
N ILE A 136 -22.25 5.34 -14.81
CA ILE A 136 -20.88 5.81 -14.73
C ILE A 136 -20.00 4.65 -15.15
N ALA A 137 -19.25 4.82 -16.24
CA ALA A 137 -18.20 3.88 -16.64
C ALA A 137 -16.86 4.36 -16.07
N ALA A 138 -16.10 3.45 -15.49
CA ALA A 138 -14.81 3.75 -14.93
C ALA A 138 -13.74 2.75 -15.36
N VAL A 139 -12.53 3.27 -15.58
CA VAL A 139 -11.31 2.49 -15.78
C VAL A 139 -10.31 2.89 -14.72
N LEU A 140 -9.98 1.96 -13.86
CA LEU A 140 -8.97 2.10 -12.81
C LEU A 140 -7.66 1.47 -13.31
N ALA A 141 -6.58 2.21 -13.32
CA ALA A 141 -5.29 1.76 -13.81
C ALA A 141 -4.18 2.06 -12.79
N ASP A 142 -3.21 1.17 -12.70
CA ASP A 142 -1.92 1.43 -12.08
C ASP A 142 -0.85 1.44 -13.18
N VAL A 143 -0.50 2.64 -13.63
CA VAL A 143 0.48 2.83 -14.72
C VAL A 143 1.85 2.27 -14.33
N SER A 144 2.18 2.24 -13.05
CA SER A 144 3.46 1.74 -12.55
C SER A 144 3.61 0.22 -12.66
N THR A 145 2.49 -0.53 -12.65
CA THR A 145 2.48 -2.00 -12.73
C THR A 145 1.91 -2.53 -14.05
N GLY A 146 1.23 -1.67 -14.82
CA GLY A 146 0.53 -2.06 -16.04
C GLY A 146 -0.79 -2.82 -15.78
N GLU A 147 -1.28 -2.83 -14.54
CA GLU A 147 -2.57 -3.44 -14.20
C GLU A 147 -3.71 -2.46 -14.43
N CYS A 148 -4.86 -2.98 -14.90
CA CYS A 148 -6.07 -2.18 -15.04
C CYS A 148 -7.36 -2.98 -14.76
N TRP A 149 -8.35 -2.25 -14.31
CA TRP A 149 -9.68 -2.77 -14.00
C TRP A 149 -10.74 -1.83 -14.57
N TRP A 150 -11.93 -2.35 -14.79
CA TRP A 150 -13.05 -1.58 -15.30
C TRP A 150 -14.36 -1.94 -14.61
N GLY A 151 -15.31 -1.02 -14.61
CA GLY A 151 -16.64 -1.24 -14.06
C GLY A 151 -17.65 -0.21 -14.50
N THR A 152 -18.93 -0.54 -14.27
CA THR A 152 -20.07 0.36 -14.48
C THR A 152 -20.97 0.39 -13.26
N TRP A 153 -21.60 1.53 -13.00
CA TRP A 153 -22.52 1.74 -11.87
C TRP A 153 -23.73 2.53 -12.34
N ASP A 154 -24.92 2.09 -11.98
CA ASP A 154 -26.16 2.83 -12.20
C ASP A 154 -26.14 4.15 -11.40
N LYS A 155 -26.28 5.30 -12.07
CA LYS A 155 -26.18 6.64 -11.48
C LYS A 155 -27.15 6.88 -10.32
N LYS A 156 -28.34 6.23 -10.32
CA LYS A 156 -29.38 6.45 -9.32
C LYS A 156 -29.36 5.42 -8.20
N LYS A 157 -28.94 4.19 -8.50
CA LYS A 157 -29.07 3.06 -7.58
C LYS A 157 -27.74 2.68 -6.92
N GLU A 158 -26.61 2.92 -7.58
CA GLU A 158 -25.32 2.40 -7.20
C GLU A 158 -24.28 3.50 -6.98
N GLN A 159 -24.71 4.75 -6.82
CA GLN A 159 -23.80 5.88 -6.58
C GLN A 159 -23.00 5.70 -5.29
N ASP A 160 -23.61 5.22 -4.21
CA ASP A 160 -22.94 4.96 -2.95
C ASP A 160 -21.85 3.89 -3.12
N ALA A 161 -22.18 2.77 -3.81
CA ALA A 161 -21.20 1.71 -4.08
C ALA A 161 -20.02 2.17 -4.96
N PHE A 162 -20.24 3.14 -5.84
CA PHE A 162 -19.17 3.77 -6.60
C PHE A 162 -18.25 4.62 -5.72
N PHE A 163 -18.79 5.43 -4.83
CA PHE A 163 -18.00 6.23 -3.90
C PHE A 163 -17.26 5.37 -2.86
N ASP A 164 -17.86 4.28 -2.39
CA ASP A 164 -17.17 3.29 -1.55
C ASP A 164 -15.95 2.71 -2.25
N LEU A 165 -16.09 2.36 -3.53
CA LEU A 165 -14.96 1.87 -4.32
C LEU A 165 -13.84 2.90 -4.43
N LEU A 166 -14.16 4.18 -4.67
CA LEU A 166 -13.17 5.25 -4.70
C LEU A 166 -12.43 5.38 -3.37
N SER A 167 -13.13 5.24 -2.24
CA SER A 167 -12.51 5.28 -0.91
C SER A 167 -11.53 4.13 -0.71
N VAL A 168 -11.90 2.91 -1.10
CA VAL A 168 -11.05 1.70 -0.95
C VAL A 168 -9.79 1.79 -1.80
N TYR A 169 -9.92 2.16 -3.08
CA TYR A 169 -8.76 2.26 -3.97
C TYR A 169 -7.95 3.54 -3.76
N SER A 170 -8.58 4.60 -3.24
CA SER A 170 -7.95 5.89 -2.95
C SER A 170 -7.04 6.36 -4.11
N PRO A 171 -7.59 6.62 -5.32
CA PRO A 171 -6.79 6.97 -6.48
C PRO A 171 -6.03 8.27 -6.24
N ALA A 172 -4.76 8.31 -6.66
CA ALA A 172 -3.94 9.52 -6.61
C ALA A 172 -4.42 10.58 -7.60
N GLU A 173 -5.10 10.15 -8.67
CA GLU A 173 -5.66 11.03 -9.69
C GLU A 173 -6.96 10.45 -10.26
N ALA A 174 -7.95 11.33 -10.44
CA ALA A 174 -9.18 11.00 -11.16
C ALA A 174 -9.36 11.97 -12.34
N VAL A 175 -9.33 11.41 -13.56
CA VAL A 175 -9.61 12.13 -14.79
C VAL A 175 -11.07 11.91 -15.15
N CYS A 176 -11.83 12.97 -15.40
CA CYS A 176 -13.27 12.88 -15.50
C CYS A 176 -13.82 13.62 -16.73
N LEU A 177 -14.66 12.92 -17.49
CA LEU A 177 -15.56 13.47 -18.48
C LEU A 177 -17.00 13.26 -17.96
N VAL A 178 -17.46 14.21 -17.15
CA VAL A 178 -18.70 14.12 -16.36
C VAL A 178 -19.42 15.47 -16.33
N SER A 179 -20.73 15.46 -16.02
CA SER A 179 -21.56 16.66 -15.84
C SER A 179 -21.11 17.51 -14.65
N ASP A 180 -21.49 18.78 -14.64
CA ASP A 180 -21.18 19.72 -13.55
C ASP A 180 -21.71 19.21 -12.19
N ASP A 181 -22.94 18.70 -12.15
CA ASP A 181 -23.54 18.16 -10.92
C ASP A 181 -22.76 16.97 -10.36
N PHE A 182 -22.34 16.05 -11.23
CA PHE A 182 -21.54 14.90 -10.78
C PHE A 182 -20.14 15.32 -10.38
N TYR A 183 -19.50 16.24 -11.12
CA TYR A 183 -18.18 16.77 -10.79
C TYR A 183 -18.16 17.46 -9.43
N GLU A 184 -19.19 18.26 -9.10
CA GLU A 184 -19.30 18.91 -7.81
C GLU A 184 -19.43 17.90 -6.66
N LYS A 185 -20.25 16.86 -6.84
CA LYS A 185 -20.36 15.74 -5.86
C LYS A 185 -19.04 15.02 -5.68
N LEU A 186 -18.36 14.68 -6.77
CA LEU A 186 -17.06 14.01 -6.75
C LEU A 186 -16.00 14.89 -6.06
N SER A 187 -16.01 16.20 -6.33
CA SER A 187 -15.06 17.15 -5.74
C SER A 187 -15.25 17.25 -4.21
N ARG A 188 -16.49 17.36 -3.74
CA ARG A 188 -16.80 17.35 -2.30
C ARG A 188 -16.39 16.03 -1.64
N PHE A 189 -16.68 14.93 -2.31
CA PHE A 189 -16.28 13.61 -1.82
C PHE A 189 -14.77 13.44 -1.74
N ALA A 190 -14.04 13.82 -2.81
CA ALA A 190 -12.59 13.73 -2.86
C ALA A 190 -11.93 14.56 -1.76
N ALA A 191 -12.38 15.80 -1.56
CA ALA A 191 -11.90 16.68 -0.50
C ALA A 191 -12.13 16.09 0.91
N ALA A 192 -13.25 15.40 1.12
CA ALA A 192 -13.61 14.83 2.41
C ALA A 192 -12.95 13.46 2.69
N ARG A 193 -12.70 12.63 1.64
CA ARG A 193 -12.39 11.21 1.82
C ARG A 193 -11.13 10.72 1.11
N LEU A 194 -10.70 11.36 0.01
CA LEU A 194 -9.56 10.88 -0.80
C LEU A 194 -8.25 11.65 -0.52
N GLY A 195 -8.25 12.63 0.36
CA GLY A 195 -7.06 13.40 0.71
C GLY A 195 -6.47 14.15 -0.50
N ALA A 196 -5.27 13.78 -0.94
CA ALA A 196 -4.54 14.47 -2.02
C ALA A 196 -4.88 13.96 -3.43
N CYS A 197 -6.10 13.44 -3.68
CA CYS A 197 -6.51 13.02 -5.02
C CYS A 197 -6.63 14.21 -5.97
N LEU A 198 -5.87 14.20 -7.06
CA LEU A 198 -5.97 15.23 -8.11
C LEU A 198 -7.17 14.96 -9.00
N LEU A 199 -8.09 15.92 -9.09
CA LEU A 199 -9.21 15.86 -10.03
C LEU A 199 -8.85 16.62 -11.31
N THR A 200 -8.81 15.92 -12.45
CA THR A 200 -8.56 16.49 -13.77
C THR A 200 -9.84 16.41 -14.60
N ARG A 201 -10.50 17.54 -14.81
CA ARG A 201 -11.68 17.61 -15.68
C ARG A 201 -11.26 17.68 -17.14
N ARG A 202 -11.97 16.93 -18.00
CA ARG A 202 -11.84 16.98 -19.45
C ARG A 202 -13.17 17.43 -20.03
N ASP A 203 -13.12 18.33 -21.01
CA ASP A 203 -14.30 18.84 -21.73
C ASP A 203 -14.38 18.29 -23.16
N ASP A 204 -13.27 17.75 -23.67
CA ASP A 204 -13.14 17.28 -25.04
C ASP A 204 -13.28 15.74 -25.11
N GLU A 205 -14.10 15.27 -26.07
CA GLU A 205 -14.13 13.88 -26.49
C GLU A 205 -13.00 13.66 -27.51
N ASP A 206 -11.88 13.16 -27.02
CA ASP A 206 -10.78 12.71 -27.90
C ASP A 206 -11.24 11.48 -28.71
N GLU A 207 -11.04 11.50 -30.04
CA GLU A 207 -11.33 10.38 -30.94
C GLU A 207 -10.25 9.27 -30.88
N SER A 208 -9.63 9.05 -29.73
CA SER A 208 -8.61 8.01 -29.59
C SER A 208 -9.18 6.63 -29.93
N ALA A 209 -8.41 5.83 -30.67
CA ALA A 209 -8.81 4.48 -31.01
C ALA A 209 -8.94 3.60 -29.75
N ILE A 210 -9.93 2.69 -29.76
CA ILE A 210 -10.10 1.71 -28.68
C ILE A 210 -8.87 0.80 -28.63
N PRO A 211 -8.17 0.72 -27.47
CA PRO A 211 -7.02 -0.17 -27.35
C PRO A 211 -7.40 -1.63 -27.60
N PRO A 212 -6.52 -2.44 -28.24
CA PRO A 212 -6.82 -3.85 -28.54
C PRO A 212 -7.26 -4.66 -27.31
N ALA A 213 -6.68 -4.38 -26.14
CA ALA A 213 -7.02 -5.03 -24.90
C ALA A 213 -8.48 -4.78 -24.44
N ALA A 214 -9.06 -3.62 -24.78
CA ALA A 214 -10.43 -3.27 -24.43
C ALA A 214 -11.45 -3.72 -25.50
N ALA A 215 -11.00 -4.21 -26.66
CA ALA A 215 -11.88 -4.60 -27.77
C ALA A 215 -12.84 -5.77 -27.41
N SER A 216 -12.44 -6.65 -26.48
CA SER A 216 -13.25 -7.78 -26.01
C SER A 216 -14.31 -7.42 -24.97
N ILE A 217 -14.31 -6.18 -24.46
CA ILE A 217 -15.26 -5.72 -23.45
C ILE A 217 -16.57 -5.36 -24.15
N GLU A 218 -17.69 -5.95 -23.72
CA GLU A 218 -19.00 -5.75 -24.37
C GLU A 218 -19.58 -4.35 -24.15
N ASN A 219 -19.29 -3.70 -23.03
CA ASN A 219 -19.83 -2.39 -22.71
C ASN A 219 -19.11 -1.28 -23.46
N ARG A 220 -19.85 -0.57 -24.34
CA ARG A 220 -19.31 0.52 -25.20
C ARG A 220 -18.82 1.73 -24.41
N HIS A 221 -19.44 2.08 -23.27
CA HIS A 221 -18.99 3.21 -22.45
C HIS A 221 -17.66 2.90 -21.77
N VAL A 222 -17.45 1.64 -21.37
CA VAL A 222 -16.16 1.19 -20.85
C VAL A 222 -15.09 1.22 -21.96
N GLN A 223 -15.39 0.73 -23.17
CA GLN A 223 -14.47 0.82 -24.31
C GLN A 223 -14.09 2.28 -24.59
N LYS A 224 -15.07 3.21 -24.56
CA LYS A 224 -14.83 4.65 -24.73
C LYS A 224 -13.96 5.20 -23.59
N ALA A 225 -14.23 4.83 -22.35
CA ALA A 225 -13.41 5.24 -21.20
C ALA A 225 -11.94 4.76 -21.32
N PHE A 226 -11.72 3.55 -21.86
CA PHE A 226 -10.37 3.06 -22.17
C PHE A 226 -9.69 3.88 -23.29
N ALA A 227 -10.41 4.22 -24.36
CA ALA A 227 -9.86 5.03 -25.42
C ALA A 227 -9.45 6.42 -24.91
N LEU A 228 -10.29 7.04 -24.09
CA LEU A 228 -10.03 8.35 -23.47
C LEU A 228 -8.87 8.30 -22.49
N LEU A 229 -8.77 7.24 -21.65
CA LEU A 229 -7.62 7.02 -20.78
C LEU A 229 -6.32 6.87 -21.59
N SER A 230 -6.34 6.08 -22.66
CA SER A 230 -5.19 5.91 -23.56
C SER A 230 -4.77 7.23 -24.22
N GLY A 231 -5.71 8.04 -24.66
CA GLY A 231 -5.48 9.39 -25.16
C GLY A 231 -4.81 10.29 -24.12
N TYR A 232 -5.36 10.33 -22.92
CA TYR A 232 -4.78 11.07 -21.80
C TYR A 232 -3.34 10.63 -21.49
N LEU A 233 -3.08 9.32 -21.39
CA LEU A 233 -1.73 8.82 -21.12
C LEU A 233 -0.75 9.17 -22.24
N LYS A 234 -1.17 9.10 -23.52
CA LYS A 234 -0.33 9.54 -24.65
C LYS A 234 0.02 11.02 -24.56
N GLU A 235 -0.94 11.86 -24.20
CA GLU A 235 -0.73 13.30 -24.02
C GLU A 235 0.27 13.59 -22.91
N VAL A 236 0.08 12.96 -21.76
CA VAL A 236 0.87 13.20 -20.54
C VAL A 236 2.27 12.57 -20.64
N MET A 237 2.38 11.36 -21.14
CA MET A 237 3.65 10.62 -21.19
C MET A 237 4.47 10.91 -22.45
N ARG A 238 3.85 11.51 -23.47
CA ARG A 238 4.52 11.83 -24.76
C ARG A 238 5.22 10.63 -25.42
N SER A 239 4.87 9.42 -25.01
CA SER A 239 5.36 8.16 -25.57
C SER A 239 4.18 7.35 -26.10
N GLU A 240 4.48 6.29 -26.88
CA GLU A 240 3.48 5.26 -27.12
C GLU A 240 2.96 4.80 -25.78
N ALA A 241 1.64 4.91 -25.57
CA ALA A 241 1.03 4.75 -24.27
C ALA A 241 1.37 3.41 -23.65
N ALA A 242 1.39 3.37 -22.29
CA ALA A 242 1.41 2.13 -21.57
C ALA A 242 0.24 1.25 -22.06
N ASP A 243 0.54 0.13 -22.71
CA ASP A 243 -0.48 -0.81 -23.14
C ASP A 243 -0.91 -1.66 -21.93
N PHE A 244 -2.21 -1.65 -21.64
CA PHE A 244 -2.78 -2.52 -20.63
C PHE A 244 -3.19 -3.85 -21.29
N HIS A 245 -2.54 -4.95 -20.92
CA HIS A 245 -2.68 -6.21 -21.65
C HIS A 245 -3.82 -7.13 -21.18
N ASP A 246 -4.38 -6.91 -19.97
CA ASP A 246 -5.38 -7.82 -19.38
C ASP A 246 -6.35 -7.05 -18.47
N PRO A 247 -7.25 -6.21 -19.05
CA PRO A 247 -8.22 -5.47 -18.28
C PRO A 247 -9.24 -6.39 -17.63
N ARG A 248 -9.48 -6.22 -16.31
CA ARG A 248 -10.36 -7.07 -15.52
C ARG A 248 -11.55 -6.29 -15.00
N PRO A 249 -12.71 -6.92 -14.82
CA PRO A 249 -13.80 -6.25 -14.15
C PRO A 249 -13.45 -5.93 -12.69
N ILE A 250 -13.79 -4.71 -12.24
CA ILE A 250 -13.63 -4.30 -10.83
C ILE A 250 -14.57 -5.14 -9.96
N ARG A 251 -15.80 -5.33 -10.42
CA ARG A 251 -16.77 -6.22 -9.77
C ARG A 251 -16.54 -7.63 -10.29
N GLU A 252 -15.73 -8.42 -9.61
CA GLU A 252 -15.86 -9.87 -9.70
C GLU A 252 -17.05 -10.26 -8.81
N ASP A 253 -18.02 -11.00 -9.32
CA ASP A 253 -19.24 -11.46 -8.62
C ASP A 253 -18.96 -12.34 -7.38
N HIS A 254 -17.69 -12.51 -7.03
CA HIS A 254 -17.21 -13.45 -6.02
C HIS A 254 -16.26 -12.83 -4.99
N THR A 255 -16.41 -11.53 -4.69
CA THR A 255 -15.62 -10.87 -3.64
C THR A 255 -16.50 -10.27 -2.56
N LEU A 256 -16.03 -10.38 -1.32
CA LEU A 256 -16.59 -9.73 -0.14
C LEU A 256 -16.46 -8.21 -0.26
N THR A 257 -17.54 -7.48 -0.07
CA THR A 257 -17.52 -6.02 -0.07
C THR A 257 -17.18 -5.50 1.33
N LEU A 258 -16.10 -4.73 1.42
CA LEU A 258 -15.67 -4.00 2.61
C LEU A 258 -15.67 -2.50 2.28
N THR A 259 -16.27 -1.68 3.14
CA THR A 259 -16.16 -0.23 3.04
C THR A 259 -14.83 0.26 3.64
N GLU A 260 -14.43 1.49 3.33
CA GLU A 260 -13.22 2.09 3.93
C GLU A 260 -13.34 2.17 5.45
N GLU A 261 -14.53 2.52 5.95
CA GLU A 261 -14.81 2.56 7.38
C GLU A 261 -14.61 1.17 8.02
N CYS A 262 -15.07 0.12 7.35
CA CYS A 262 -14.88 -1.26 7.82
C CYS A 262 -13.40 -1.63 7.88
N LEU A 263 -12.64 -1.34 6.82
CA LEU A 263 -11.19 -1.58 6.77
C LEU A 263 -10.44 -0.84 7.88
N ARG A 264 -10.83 0.41 8.15
CA ARG A 264 -10.26 1.26 9.20
C ARG A 264 -10.66 0.77 10.60
N ASN A 265 -11.95 0.53 10.84
CA ASN A 265 -12.47 0.11 12.14
C ASN A 265 -11.91 -1.25 12.59
N LEU A 266 -11.59 -2.13 11.63
CA LEU A 266 -10.97 -3.43 11.87
C LEU A 266 -9.45 -3.41 11.76
N GLU A 267 -8.85 -2.25 11.47
CA GLU A 267 -7.39 -2.07 11.30
C GLU A 267 -6.77 -3.10 10.34
N ILE A 268 -7.41 -3.30 9.19
CA ILE A 268 -6.98 -4.33 8.21
C ILE A 268 -5.66 -3.91 7.53
N THR A 269 -5.62 -2.71 6.94
CA THR A 269 -4.46 -2.21 6.18
C THR A 269 -3.85 -0.94 6.78
N ARG A 270 -4.63 -0.19 7.58
CA ARG A 270 -4.21 1.04 8.26
C ARG A 270 -4.72 1.03 9.69
N ASN A 271 -3.90 1.45 10.64
CA ASN A 271 -4.31 1.56 12.04
C ASN A 271 -5.11 2.86 12.28
N MET A 272 -5.90 2.88 13.37
CA MET A 272 -6.72 4.05 13.73
C MET A 272 -5.93 5.19 14.37
N ARG A 273 -4.71 4.94 14.84
CA ARG A 273 -3.92 5.89 15.62
C ARG A 273 -3.26 6.96 14.75
N ASP A 274 -2.58 6.55 13.69
CA ASP A 274 -1.76 7.41 12.83
C ASP A 274 -1.97 7.13 11.33
N GLY A 275 -2.92 6.24 10.99
CA GLY A 275 -3.15 5.78 9.62
C GLY A 275 -2.02 4.92 9.04
N GLY A 276 -1.02 4.58 9.87
CA GLY A 276 0.12 3.76 9.47
C GLY A 276 -0.20 2.28 9.38
N ARG A 277 0.78 1.51 8.96
CA ARG A 277 0.67 0.05 8.79
C ARG A 277 0.87 -0.73 10.10
N ARG A 278 1.53 -0.13 11.09
CA ARG A 278 1.93 -0.82 12.32
C ARG A 278 0.72 -1.27 13.14
N GLY A 279 0.70 -2.54 13.56
CA GLY A 279 -0.37 -3.14 14.35
C GLY A 279 -1.57 -3.61 13.53
N THR A 280 -1.53 -3.52 12.19
CA THR A 280 -2.61 -3.97 11.30
C THR A 280 -2.55 -5.46 11.00
N LEU A 281 -3.67 -6.01 10.50
CA LEU A 281 -3.70 -7.38 10.01
C LEU A 281 -2.72 -7.59 8.85
N LEU A 282 -2.59 -6.61 7.95
CA LEU A 282 -1.63 -6.66 6.86
C LEU A 282 -0.19 -6.77 7.35
N GLU A 283 0.22 -6.02 8.39
CA GLU A 283 1.56 -6.15 8.95
C GLU A 283 1.80 -7.55 9.50
N LEU A 284 0.81 -8.10 10.20
CA LEU A 284 0.91 -9.40 10.85
C LEU A 284 1.07 -10.56 9.86
N LEU A 285 0.45 -10.46 8.69
CA LEU A 285 0.44 -11.51 7.66
C LEU A 285 1.50 -11.33 6.58
N ASP A 286 2.20 -10.17 6.52
CA ASP A 286 3.16 -9.86 5.45
C ASP A 286 4.56 -10.41 5.75
N TYR A 287 4.78 -11.62 5.31
CA TYR A 287 6.09 -12.28 5.17
C TYR A 287 6.51 -12.36 3.70
N THR A 288 5.96 -11.52 2.83
CA THR A 288 6.31 -11.51 1.41
C THR A 288 7.74 -11.03 1.17
N HIS A 289 8.40 -11.63 0.20
CA HIS A 289 9.77 -11.32 -0.20
C HIS A 289 9.82 -10.42 -1.43
N THR A 290 8.70 -10.31 -2.17
CA THR A 290 8.58 -9.47 -3.36
C THR A 290 7.59 -8.33 -3.15
N ALA A 291 7.85 -7.19 -3.78
CA ALA A 291 6.92 -6.07 -3.78
C ALA A 291 5.56 -6.44 -4.40
N MET A 292 5.58 -7.26 -5.46
CA MET A 292 4.38 -7.76 -6.15
C MET A 292 3.52 -8.62 -5.23
N GLY A 293 4.14 -9.54 -4.47
CA GLY A 293 3.45 -10.39 -3.49
C GLY A 293 2.81 -9.56 -2.39
N ALA A 294 3.50 -8.54 -1.89
CA ALA A 294 2.97 -7.64 -0.86
C ALA A 294 1.75 -6.83 -1.35
N ARG A 295 1.79 -6.32 -2.59
CA ARG A 295 0.63 -5.66 -3.21
C ARG A 295 -0.55 -6.61 -3.37
N LEU A 296 -0.30 -7.85 -3.79
CA LEU A 296 -1.34 -8.86 -3.93
C LEU A 296 -1.93 -9.27 -2.57
N LEU A 297 -1.12 -9.41 -1.52
CA LEU A 297 -1.58 -9.70 -0.16
C LEU A 297 -2.50 -8.58 0.34
N LYS A 298 -2.08 -7.32 0.21
CA LYS A 298 -2.88 -6.15 0.58
C LYS A 298 -4.23 -6.17 -0.15
N ARG A 299 -4.22 -6.32 -1.47
CA ARG A 299 -5.45 -6.40 -2.28
C ARG A 299 -6.34 -7.57 -1.87
N SER A 300 -5.76 -8.72 -1.52
CA SER A 300 -6.52 -9.89 -1.07
C SER A 300 -7.21 -9.65 0.27
N LEU A 301 -6.64 -8.85 1.16
CA LEU A 301 -7.24 -8.43 2.43
C LEU A 301 -8.33 -7.37 2.25
N GLU A 302 -8.17 -6.46 1.28
CA GLU A 302 -9.17 -5.44 0.94
C GLU A 302 -10.36 -6.03 0.17
N ARG A 303 -10.16 -7.17 -0.51
CA ARG A 303 -11.16 -7.85 -1.34
C ARG A 303 -11.10 -9.38 -1.14
N PRO A 304 -11.54 -9.89 0.02
CA PRO A 304 -11.60 -11.32 0.28
C PRO A 304 -12.56 -12.03 -0.67
N LEU A 305 -12.42 -13.32 -0.83
CA LEU A 305 -13.23 -14.12 -1.74
C LEU A 305 -14.56 -14.52 -1.10
N THR A 306 -15.62 -14.66 -1.92
CA THR A 306 -16.89 -15.31 -1.53
C THR A 306 -17.07 -16.67 -2.22
N ASP A 307 -16.26 -16.99 -3.24
CA ASP A 307 -16.28 -18.28 -3.91
C ASP A 307 -15.61 -19.36 -3.06
N VAL A 308 -16.40 -20.33 -2.62
CA VAL A 308 -15.96 -21.46 -1.78
C VAL A 308 -14.81 -22.24 -2.41
N ASN A 309 -14.89 -22.52 -3.72
CA ASN A 309 -13.87 -23.31 -4.40
C ASN A 309 -12.54 -22.58 -4.47
N ARG A 310 -12.58 -21.29 -4.79
CA ARG A 310 -11.37 -20.44 -4.84
C ARG A 310 -10.71 -20.32 -3.47
N ILE A 311 -11.52 -20.22 -2.39
CA ILE A 311 -11.01 -20.18 -1.02
C ILE A 311 -10.33 -21.52 -0.68
N ILE A 312 -11.00 -22.65 -0.93
CA ILE A 312 -10.47 -23.99 -0.65
C ILE A 312 -9.18 -24.25 -1.44
N LEU A 313 -9.09 -23.81 -2.69
CA LEU A 313 -7.88 -23.95 -3.50
C LEU A 313 -6.69 -23.18 -2.87
N ARG A 314 -6.90 -21.95 -2.35
CA ARG A 314 -5.86 -21.22 -1.62
C ARG A 314 -5.46 -21.95 -0.34
N GLN A 315 -6.44 -22.35 0.46
CA GLN A 315 -6.17 -23.10 1.69
C GLN A 315 -5.37 -24.37 1.45
N SER A 316 -5.69 -25.13 0.39
CA SER A 316 -4.97 -26.36 0.06
C SER A 316 -3.53 -26.10 -0.37
N ALA A 317 -3.26 -24.98 -1.05
CA ALA A 317 -1.91 -24.57 -1.39
C ALA A 317 -1.11 -24.13 -0.13
N ILE A 318 -1.75 -23.40 0.77
CA ILE A 318 -1.14 -22.99 2.03
C ILE A 318 -0.84 -24.22 2.91
N GLU A 319 -1.79 -25.17 2.99
CA GLU A 319 -1.61 -26.41 3.75
C GLU A 319 -0.40 -27.21 3.26
N GLU A 320 -0.27 -27.37 1.94
CA GLU A 320 0.88 -28.06 1.35
C GLU A 320 2.20 -27.37 1.71
N LEU A 321 2.24 -26.03 1.58
CA LEU A 321 3.43 -25.24 1.94
C LEU A 321 3.76 -25.33 3.45
N THR A 322 2.74 -25.41 4.31
CA THR A 322 2.96 -25.56 5.77
C THR A 322 3.51 -26.96 6.13
N GLN A 323 3.13 -27.99 5.36
CA GLN A 323 3.63 -29.36 5.55
C GLN A 323 5.08 -29.55 5.06
N HIS A 324 5.52 -28.72 4.08
CA HIS A 324 6.83 -28.81 3.45
C HIS A 324 7.71 -27.60 3.83
N MET A 325 8.05 -27.46 5.10
CA MET A 325 8.75 -26.29 5.65
C MET A 325 10.13 -26.03 5.02
N THR A 326 10.83 -27.07 4.62
CA THR A 326 12.16 -26.95 3.96
C THR A 326 12.01 -26.33 2.58
N GLU A 327 11.04 -26.79 1.82
CA GLU A 327 10.71 -26.26 0.49
C GLU A 327 10.19 -24.83 0.58
N LEU A 328 9.37 -24.51 1.58
CA LEU A 328 8.91 -23.15 1.86
C LEU A 328 10.10 -22.22 2.13
N SER A 329 11.05 -22.61 2.96
CA SER A 329 12.22 -21.76 3.25
C SER A 329 13.13 -21.57 2.04
N ARG A 330 13.30 -22.58 1.19
CA ARG A 330 14.02 -22.45 -0.09
C ARG A 330 13.28 -21.52 -1.05
N LEU A 331 11.96 -21.64 -1.10
CA LEU A 331 11.13 -20.77 -1.93
C LEU A 331 11.28 -19.29 -1.50
N GLU A 332 11.25 -19.02 -0.22
CA GLU A 332 11.44 -17.68 0.35
C GLU A 332 12.82 -17.10 0.02
N GLU A 333 13.87 -17.92 0.12
CA GLU A 333 15.23 -17.54 -0.27
C GLU A 333 15.31 -17.17 -1.76
N MET A 334 14.72 -18.00 -2.64
CA MET A 334 14.67 -17.73 -4.08
C MET A 334 13.89 -16.44 -4.37
N LEU A 335 12.72 -16.24 -3.76
CA LEU A 335 11.88 -15.05 -3.94
C LEU A 335 12.57 -13.76 -3.48
N SER A 336 13.48 -13.84 -2.51
CA SER A 336 14.29 -12.69 -2.07
C SER A 336 15.21 -12.15 -3.17
N GLY A 337 15.52 -12.96 -4.19
CA GLY A 337 16.27 -12.56 -5.39
C GLY A 337 15.41 -11.98 -6.52
N VAL A 338 14.09 -11.90 -6.34
CA VAL A 338 13.14 -11.39 -7.34
C VAL A 338 12.89 -9.91 -7.13
N PHE A 339 13.23 -9.09 -8.11
CA PHE A 339 12.95 -7.65 -8.11
C PHE A 339 11.49 -7.38 -8.51
N ASP A 340 11.08 -6.09 -8.45
CA ASP A 340 9.73 -5.67 -8.83
C ASP A 340 9.51 -5.81 -10.35
N PHE A 341 9.20 -7.02 -10.75
CA PHE A 341 9.09 -7.44 -12.13
C PHE A 341 7.98 -6.65 -12.87
N GLU A 342 6.83 -6.45 -12.23
CA GLU A 342 5.72 -5.68 -12.81
C GLU A 342 6.15 -4.25 -13.15
N ARG A 343 6.78 -3.54 -12.21
CA ARG A 343 7.22 -2.15 -12.44
C ARG A 343 8.35 -2.04 -13.45
N ILE A 344 9.25 -3.01 -13.50
CA ILE A 344 10.29 -3.04 -14.52
C ILE A 344 9.67 -3.15 -15.92
N LEU A 345 8.71 -4.06 -16.11
CA LEU A 345 8.03 -4.24 -17.39
C LEU A 345 7.30 -2.97 -17.83
N SER A 346 6.56 -2.32 -16.94
CA SER A 346 5.87 -1.04 -17.23
C SER A 346 6.85 0.07 -17.62
N ARG A 347 8.03 0.13 -16.96
CA ARG A 347 9.05 1.12 -17.34
C ARG A 347 9.67 0.82 -18.72
N ILE A 348 9.78 -0.47 -19.12
CA ILE A 348 10.22 -0.84 -20.47
C ILE A 348 9.21 -0.35 -21.51
N GLU A 349 7.92 -0.57 -21.29
CA GLU A 349 6.84 -0.07 -22.16
C GLU A 349 6.84 1.45 -22.25
N ALA A 350 6.90 2.13 -21.11
CA ALA A 350 6.92 3.60 -21.04
C ALA A 350 8.25 4.24 -21.49
N ASN A 351 9.21 3.44 -21.97
CA ASN A 351 10.56 3.86 -22.38
C ASN A 351 11.35 4.66 -21.31
N SER A 352 11.04 4.45 -20.04
CA SER A 352 11.63 5.13 -18.88
C SER A 352 12.62 4.27 -18.08
N THR A 353 13.06 3.15 -18.64
CA THR A 353 13.94 2.15 -18.01
C THR A 353 15.37 2.65 -17.87
N SER A 354 15.99 2.30 -16.75
CA SER A 354 17.46 2.43 -16.54
C SER A 354 18.20 1.11 -16.90
N PRO A 355 19.51 1.13 -17.15
CA PRO A 355 20.30 -0.08 -17.29
C PRO A 355 20.23 -1.01 -16.07
N LYS A 356 20.09 -0.44 -14.87
CA LYS A 356 19.88 -1.17 -13.63
C LYS A 356 18.59 -1.98 -13.64
N ASP A 357 17.51 -1.44 -14.22
CA ASP A 357 16.24 -2.17 -14.37
C ASP A 357 16.41 -3.43 -15.22
N LEU A 358 17.16 -3.35 -16.32
CA LEU A 358 17.43 -4.52 -17.17
C LEU A 358 18.32 -5.56 -16.47
N LEU A 359 19.26 -5.13 -15.64
CA LEU A 359 20.04 -6.03 -14.77
C LEU A 359 19.16 -6.68 -13.71
N SER A 360 18.24 -5.95 -13.09
CA SER A 360 17.26 -6.46 -12.14
C SER A 360 16.29 -7.45 -12.81
N LEU A 361 15.88 -7.18 -14.06
CA LEU A 361 15.10 -8.11 -14.87
C LEU A 361 15.88 -9.41 -15.12
N LYS A 362 17.13 -9.31 -15.56
CA LYS A 362 18.02 -10.47 -15.75
C LYS A 362 18.14 -11.30 -14.47
N ALA A 363 18.37 -10.66 -13.32
CA ALA A 363 18.47 -11.34 -12.03
C ALA A 363 17.17 -12.07 -11.68
N THR A 364 16.01 -11.44 -11.89
CA THR A 364 14.71 -12.06 -11.70
C THR A 364 14.51 -13.28 -12.60
N LEU A 365 14.79 -13.15 -13.91
CA LEU A 365 14.64 -14.25 -14.86
C LEU A 365 15.57 -15.45 -14.54
N ARG A 366 16.71 -15.23 -13.90
CA ARG A 366 17.60 -16.30 -13.40
C ARG A 366 16.95 -17.16 -12.32
N VAL A 367 16.07 -16.57 -11.51
CA VAL A 367 15.39 -17.25 -10.40
C VAL A 367 14.17 -18.04 -10.86
N VAL A 368 13.44 -17.58 -11.88
CA VAL A 368 12.19 -18.20 -12.36
C VAL A 368 12.31 -19.71 -12.64
N PRO A 369 13.33 -20.22 -13.34
CA PRO A 369 13.48 -21.67 -13.56
C PRO A 369 13.63 -22.47 -12.27
N GLN A 370 14.27 -21.90 -11.25
CA GLN A 370 14.49 -22.54 -9.95
C GLN A 370 13.18 -22.66 -9.18
N VAL A 371 12.38 -21.59 -9.12
CA VAL A 371 11.04 -21.59 -8.53
C VAL A 371 10.15 -22.60 -9.25
N LYS A 372 10.18 -22.61 -10.60
CA LYS A 372 9.42 -23.54 -11.43
C LYS A 372 9.78 -25.00 -11.12
N GLN A 373 11.07 -25.30 -10.98
CA GLN A 373 11.55 -26.63 -10.64
C GLN A 373 11.12 -27.04 -9.23
N LEU A 374 11.20 -26.13 -8.25
CA LEU A 374 10.76 -26.41 -6.89
C LEU A 374 9.26 -26.76 -6.84
N LEU A 375 8.43 -26.02 -7.58
CA LEU A 375 6.99 -26.22 -7.65
C LEU A 375 6.57 -27.39 -8.56
N SER A 376 7.47 -28.03 -9.29
CA SER A 376 7.15 -29.14 -10.19
C SER A 376 6.59 -30.36 -9.47
N GLY A 377 6.99 -30.57 -8.20
CA GLY A 377 6.50 -31.64 -7.33
C GLY A 377 5.22 -31.29 -6.57
N ALA A 378 4.64 -30.10 -6.74
CA ALA A 378 3.47 -29.67 -5.99
C ALA A 378 2.26 -30.59 -6.21
N GLY A 379 1.54 -30.90 -5.13
CA GLY A 379 0.31 -31.71 -5.13
C GLY A 379 -0.94 -30.85 -5.38
N SER A 380 -1.03 -29.64 -4.81
CA SER A 380 -2.22 -28.80 -4.89
C SER A 380 -2.50 -28.27 -6.29
N VAL A 381 -3.80 -28.20 -6.64
CA VAL A 381 -4.24 -27.74 -7.96
C VAL A 381 -3.78 -26.29 -8.23
N LEU A 382 -3.83 -25.42 -7.22
CA LEU A 382 -3.45 -24.02 -7.38
C LEU A 382 -1.95 -23.87 -7.64
N LEU A 383 -1.07 -24.53 -6.89
CA LEU A 383 0.38 -24.48 -7.09
C LEU A 383 0.76 -25.07 -8.47
N LYS A 384 0.13 -26.17 -8.90
CA LYS A 384 0.30 -26.71 -10.26
C LYS A 384 -0.07 -25.71 -11.34
N LYS A 385 -1.23 -25.05 -11.18
CA LYS A 385 -1.67 -23.98 -12.10
C LYS A 385 -0.68 -22.82 -12.14
N LEU A 386 -0.24 -22.33 -10.98
CA LEU A 386 0.77 -21.26 -10.91
C LEU A 386 2.08 -21.68 -11.55
N ASN A 387 2.56 -22.91 -11.29
CA ASN A 387 3.76 -23.46 -11.91
C ASN A 387 3.64 -23.51 -13.45
N SER A 388 2.48 -23.85 -13.99
CA SER A 388 2.25 -23.85 -15.44
C SER A 388 2.29 -22.45 -16.07
N GLN A 389 2.03 -21.41 -15.28
CA GLN A 389 2.09 -20.00 -15.71
C GLN A 389 3.48 -19.39 -15.62
N LEU A 390 4.43 -20.05 -14.95
CA LEU A 390 5.82 -19.64 -14.90
C LEU A 390 6.52 -19.99 -16.21
N SER A 391 6.74 -19.01 -17.07
CA SER A 391 7.58 -19.16 -18.28
C SER A 391 9.03 -18.78 -17.93
N THR A 392 10.00 -19.49 -18.49
CA THR A 392 11.42 -19.27 -18.17
C THR A 392 12.05 -18.10 -18.93
N HIS A 393 11.39 -17.63 -19.99
CA HIS A 393 11.85 -16.50 -20.82
C HIS A 393 13.35 -16.59 -21.22
N GLY A 394 13.82 -17.80 -21.57
CA GLY A 394 15.22 -18.06 -21.89
C GLY A 394 15.81 -17.10 -22.93
N PRO A 395 15.13 -16.83 -24.05
CA PRO A 395 15.66 -15.91 -25.08
C PRO A 395 15.90 -14.49 -24.52
N VAL A 396 15.01 -13.97 -23.69
CA VAL A 396 15.17 -12.65 -23.05
C VAL A 396 16.34 -12.68 -22.05
N PHE A 397 16.43 -13.73 -21.23
CA PHE A 397 17.57 -13.91 -20.33
C PHE A 397 18.90 -13.94 -21.06
N ASP A 398 19.01 -14.73 -22.13
CA ASP A 398 20.21 -14.86 -22.93
C ASP A 398 20.60 -13.55 -23.64
N LEU A 399 19.61 -12.79 -24.12
CA LEU A 399 19.82 -11.46 -24.67
C LEU A 399 20.42 -10.52 -23.61
N LEU A 400 19.81 -10.45 -22.44
CA LEU A 400 20.27 -9.60 -21.35
C LEU A 400 21.64 -10.03 -20.81
N ASP A 401 21.93 -11.36 -20.77
CA ASP A 401 23.19 -11.87 -20.31
C ASP A 401 24.33 -11.50 -21.24
N ARG A 402 24.10 -11.51 -22.56
CA ARG A 402 25.08 -11.08 -23.55
C ARG A 402 25.22 -9.57 -23.65
N ALA A 403 24.10 -8.83 -23.54
CA ALA A 403 24.10 -7.41 -23.83
C ALA A 403 24.49 -6.53 -22.63
N MET A 404 24.08 -6.88 -21.40
CA MET A 404 24.20 -5.99 -20.24
C MET A 404 25.49 -6.24 -19.45
N ASN A 405 26.15 -5.15 -19.08
CA ASN A 405 27.36 -5.19 -18.25
C ASN A 405 27.01 -5.16 -16.77
N GLU A 406 27.23 -6.25 -16.06
CA GLU A 406 26.97 -6.38 -14.61
C GLU A 406 27.89 -5.47 -13.75
N ASN A 407 29.06 -5.13 -14.27
CA ASN A 407 30.04 -4.27 -13.59
C ASN A 407 29.87 -2.77 -13.95
N GLY A 408 28.86 -2.44 -14.74
CA GLY A 408 28.54 -1.06 -15.11
C GLY A 408 27.92 -0.27 -13.96
N THR A 409 27.91 1.06 -14.07
CA THR A 409 27.33 1.95 -13.06
C THR A 409 25.82 1.90 -12.96
N GLY A 410 25.15 1.25 -13.91
CA GLY A 410 23.68 1.16 -13.96
C GLY A 410 22.99 2.45 -14.42
N ASN A 411 23.74 3.48 -14.75
CA ASN A 411 23.22 4.77 -15.20
C ASN A 411 23.64 5.05 -16.66
N ILE A 412 22.69 5.50 -17.48
CA ILE A 412 22.93 5.83 -18.90
C ILE A 412 24.01 6.90 -19.05
N LYS A 413 24.06 7.90 -18.14
CA LYS A 413 25.01 9.03 -18.22
C LYS A 413 26.46 8.63 -18.02
N ASP A 414 26.71 7.59 -17.24
CA ASP A 414 28.06 7.15 -16.91
C ASP A 414 28.63 6.23 -18.00
N GLY A 415 27.80 5.75 -18.92
CA GLY A 415 28.17 4.79 -19.97
C GLY A 415 28.56 3.41 -19.44
N LYS A 416 29.15 2.60 -20.29
CA LYS A 416 29.67 1.23 -20.00
C LYS A 416 28.60 0.25 -19.50
N TYR A 417 27.32 0.49 -19.82
CA TYR A 417 26.23 -0.42 -19.47
C TYR A 417 26.00 -1.56 -20.47
N ILE A 418 26.55 -1.45 -21.70
CA ILE A 418 26.60 -2.58 -22.67
C ILE A 418 27.89 -3.37 -22.47
N ARG A 419 27.76 -4.70 -22.46
CA ARG A 419 28.89 -5.62 -22.24
C ARG A 419 29.84 -5.59 -23.41
N GLU A 420 31.14 -5.70 -23.13
CA GLU A 420 32.20 -5.89 -24.12
C GLU A 420 32.01 -7.22 -24.85
N GLY A 421 32.22 -7.21 -26.15
CA GLY A 421 31.98 -8.37 -27.02
C GLY A 421 30.54 -8.49 -27.54
N PHE A 422 29.62 -7.63 -27.14
CA PHE A 422 28.25 -7.63 -27.67
C PHE A 422 28.14 -6.96 -29.06
N SER A 423 28.90 -5.89 -29.29
CA SER A 423 28.95 -5.17 -30.58
C SER A 423 30.36 -4.82 -30.95
N ALA A 424 30.85 -5.42 -32.03
CA ALA A 424 32.19 -5.15 -32.55
C ALA A 424 32.40 -3.65 -32.88
N GLU A 425 31.39 -2.98 -33.43
CA GLU A 425 31.43 -1.55 -33.72
C GLU A 425 31.58 -0.69 -32.44
N LEU A 426 30.87 -1.06 -31.37
CA LEU A 426 31.00 -0.36 -30.05
C LEU A 426 32.38 -0.60 -29.46
N ASP A 427 32.87 -1.82 -29.49
CA ASP A 427 34.17 -2.19 -28.92
C ASP A 427 35.31 -1.50 -29.65
N GLU A 428 35.23 -1.36 -30.95
CA GLU A 428 36.19 -0.60 -31.76
C GLU A 428 36.25 0.88 -31.34
N VAL A 429 35.08 1.52 -31.21
CA VAL A 429 35.01 2.93 -30.81
C VAL A 429 35.46 3.14 -29.35
N ARG A 430 35.14 2.19 -28.46
CA ARG A 430 35.64 2.22 -27.08
C ARG A 430 37.14 2.10 -26.98
N SER A 431 37.74 1.18 -27.77
CA SER A 431 39.19 0.98 -27.83
C SER A 431 39.90 2.25 -28.27
N LEU A 432 39.33 2.98 -29.24
CA LEU A 432 39.85 4.29 -29.67
C LEU A 432 39.76 5.34 -28.55
N SER A 433 38.67 5.32 -27.75
CA SER A 433 38.50 6.23 -26.61
C SER A 433 39.46 5.91 -25.46
N GLU A 434 39.68 4.63 -25.14
CA GLU A 434 40.63 4.18 -24.09
C GLU A 434 42.09 4.40 -24.48
N ASN A 435 42.46 4.14 -25.74
CA ASN A 435 43.76 4.47 -26.25
C ASN A 435 44.04 5.97 -26.20
N SER A 436 43.00 6.80 -26.22
CA SER A 436 43.11 8.23 -26.03
C SER A 436 43.71 8.62 -24.65
N GLN A 437 43.38 7.89 -23.57
CA GLN A 437 43.98 8.15 -22.25
C GLN A 437 45.44 7.76 -22.18
N LYS A 438 45.84 6.64 -22.82
CA LYS A 438 47.21 6.23 -22.95
C LYS A 438 48.01 7.23 -23.78
N TYR A 439 47.45 7.69 -24.88
CA TYR A 439 48.09 8.70 -25.73
C TYR A 439 48.28 10.02 -24.99
N ILE A 440 47.36 10.46 -24.13
CA ILE A 440 47.53 11.65 -23.29
C ILE A 440 48.76 11.48 -22.37
N GLN A 441 48.90 10.32 -21.74
CA GLN A 441 50.03 10.03 -20.88
C GLN A 441 51.36 10.01 -21.65
N GLU A 442 51.37 9.33 -22.79
CA GLU A 442 52.52 9.31 -23.68
C GLU A 442 52.88 10.69 -24.23
N LEU A 443 51.87 11.52 -24.56
CA LEU A 443 52.08 12.90 -25.00
C LEU A 443 52.61 13.77 -23.88
N GLU A 444 52.12 13.58 -22.67
CA GLU A 444 52.62 14.29 -21.48
C GLU A 444 54.10 13.96 -21.22
N GLU A 445 54.48 12.67 -21.31
CA GLU A 445 55.86 12.23 -21.14
C GLU A 445 56.77 12.74 -22.27
N LYS A 446 56.32 12.58 -23.50
CA LYS A 446 57.02 13.05 -24.69
C LYS A 446 57.29 14.57 -24.64
N GLU A 447 56.27 15.35 -24.23
CA GLU A 447 56.46 16.81 -24.12
C GLU A 447 57.35 17.20 -22.89
N LYS A 448 57.34 16.44 -21.80
CA LYS A 448 58.28 16.60 -20.69
C LYS A 448 59.72 16.31 -21.13
N GLU A 449 59.93 15.22 -21.84
CA GLU A 449 61.27 14.87 -22.37
C GLU A 449 61.79 15.92 -23.37
N LYS A 450 60.92 16.34 -24.30
CA LYS A 450 61.28 17.28 -25.36
C LYS A 450 61.57 18.70 -24.83
N THR A 451 60.84 19.14 -23.83
CA THR A 451 60.92 20.52 -23.33
C THR A 451 61.71 20.66 -22.02
N GLY A 452 61.89 19.57 -21.29
CA GLY A 452 62.42 19.59 -19.91
C GLY A 452 61.51 20.24 -18.87
N ILE A 453 60.34 20.68 -19.26
CA ILE A 453 59.37 21.38 -18.41
C ILE A 453 58.53 20.36 -17.66
N LYS A 454 58.34 20.56 -16.32
CA LYS A 454 57.40 19.79 -15.53
C LYS A 454 55.98 20.31 -15.81
N LEU A 455 55.27 19.65 -16.71
CA LEU A 455 53.94 19.95 -17.10
C LEU A 455 53.00 18.80 -16.73
N LYS A 456 51.66 19.08 -16.66
CA LYS A 456 50.62 18.09 -16.57
C LYS A 456 49.55 18.39 -17.61
N ILE A 457 48.98 17.37 -18.19
CA ILE A 457 47.80 17.55 -19.01
C ILE A 457 46.54 17.55 -18.12
N GLY A 458 45.74 18.60 -18.19
CA GLY A 458 44.44 18.71 -17.52
C GLY A 458 43.31 18.89 -18.53
N PHE A 459 42.08 18.74 -18.07
CA PHE A 459 40.88 18.99 -18.88
C PHE A 459 39.93 19.90 -18.13
N ASN A 460 39.31 20.86 -18.81
CA ASN A 460 38.12 21.57 -18.32
C ASN A 460 37.11 21.83 -19.42
N ASN A 461 35.85 22.03 -19.03
CA ASN A 461 34.74 22.16 -19.98
C ASN A 461 34.78 23.42 -20.84
N VAL A 462 35.58 24.44 -20.50
CA VAL A 462 35.67 25.73 -21.19
C VAL A 462 36.76 25.70 -22.29
N PHE A 463 37.91 25.11 -22.02
CA PHE A 463 39.08 25.14 -22.87
C PHE A 463 39.46 23.79 -23.46
N GLY A 464 38.87 22.69 -22.97
CA GLY A 464 39.23 21.34 -23.36
C GLY A 464 40.49 20.85 -22.65
N TYR A 465 41.31 20.04 -23.35
CA TYR A 465 42.60 19.61 -22.83
C TYR A 465 43.63 20.72 -22.90
N TYR A 466 44.44 20.85 -21.87
CA TYR A 466 45.52 21.85 -21.75
C TYR A 466 46.74 21.31 -21.01
N PHE A 467 47.88 21.83 -21.33
CA PHE A 467 49.10 21.65 -20.55
C PHE A 467 49.12 22.69 -19.42
N GLU A 468 49.25 22.25 -18.17
CA GLU A 468 49.41 23.11 -17.01
C GLU A 468 50.87 23.15 -16.61
N ILE A 469 51.44 24.35 -16.64
CA ILE A 469 52.82 24.64 -16.28
C ILE A 469 52.82 25.53 -15.05
N SER A 470 53.53 25.11 -13.99
CA SER A 470 53.66 25.89 -12.77
C SER A 470 54.44 27.20 -13.02
N ASN A 471 54.05 28.30 -12.39
CA ASN A 471 54.76 29.58 -12.42
C ASN A 471 56.18 29.48 -11.83
N ALA A 472 56.51 28.40 -11.12
CA ALA A 472 57.84 28.10 -10.63
C ALA A 472 58.79 27.58 -11.73
N ASN A 473 58.29 27.31 -12.92
CA ASN A 473 59.09 26.87 -14.06
C ASN A 473 60.00 28.02 -14.51
N LYS A 474 61.32 27.71 -14.64
CA LYS A 474 62.35 28.67 -15.09
C LYS A 474 62.75 28.44 -16.56
N LEU A 475 62.26 27.40 -17.20
CA LEU A 475 62.61 27.07 -18.60
C LEU A 475 61.72 27.88 -19.56
N PRO A 476 62.27 28.33 -20.71
CA PRO A 476 61.43 29.03 -21.69
C PRO A 476 60.36 28.13 -22.26
N VAL A 477 59.11 28.63 -22.30
CA VAL A 477 57.99 27.91 -22.92
C VAL A 477 58.16 27.98 -24.47
N PRO A 478 58.09 26.85 -25.20
CA PRO A 478 58.26 26.85 -26.64
C PRO A 478 57.22 27.68 -27.40
N ALA A 479 57.60 28.28 -28.54
CA ALA A 479 56.74 29.20 -29.29
C ALA A 479 55.44 28.52 -29.85
N TYR A 480 55.37 27.21 -29.94
CA TYR A 480 54.18 26.47 -30.38
C TYR A 480 53.12 26.23 -29.26
N TYR A 481 53.45 26.64 -28.00
CA TYR A 481 52.43 26.66 -26.93
C TYR A 481 51.63 27.96 -26.99
N VAL A 482 50.35 27.83 -27.17
CA VAL A 482 49.44 28.99 -27.15
C VAL A 482 48.83 29.12 -25.74
N ARG A 483 49.12 30.20 -25.04
CA ARG A 483 48.60 30.49 -23.71
C ARG A 483 47.09 30.76 -23.80
N LYS A 484 46.31 30.09 -22.97
CA LYS A 484 44.87 30.23 -22.87
C LYS A 484 44.41 30.85 -21.56
N GLN A 485 45.08 30.55 -20.46
CA GLN A 485 44.68 31.05 -19.13
C GLN A 485 45.90 31.20 -18.22
N THR A 486 45.93 32.26 -17.45
CA THR A 486 46.86 32.48 -16.37
C THR A 486 46.16 32.33 -15.04
N LEU A 487 46.67 31.44 -14.16
CA LEU A 487 46.22 31.22 -12.81
C LEU A 487 47.24 31.80 -11.80
N VAL A 488 46.86 31.85 -10.54
CA VAL A 488 47.75 32.37 -9.49
C VAL A 488 49.08 31.58 -9.40
N ASN A 489 49.04 30.26 -9.57
CA ASN A 489 50.19 29.36 -9.40
C ASN A 489 50.63 28.62 -10.66
N ALA A 490 49.89 28.75 -11.78
CA ALA A 490 50.17 28.03 -13.03
C ALA A 490 49.66 28.80 -14.24
N GLU A 491 50.19 28.47 -15.43
CA GLU A 491 49.64 28.91 -16.72
C GLU A 491 49.19 27.70 -17.55
N ARG A 492 48.11 27.89 -18.28
CA ARG A 492 47.49 26.86 -19.15
C ARG A 492 47.72 27.13 -20.62
N TYR A 493 48.25 26.12 -21.31
CA TYR A 493 48.62 26.21 -22.72
C TYR A 493 47.95 25.11 -23.52
N ILE A 494 47.79 25.36 -24.81
CA ILE A 494 47.38 24.36 -25.81
C ILE A 494 48.42 24.27 -26.92
N THR A 495 48.55 23.11 -27.51
CA THR A 495 49.35 22.90 -28.74
C THR A 495 48.47 22.42 -29.88
N PRO A 496 48.86 22.61 -31.16
CA PRO A 496 48.11 22.07 -32.29
C PRO A 496 47.85 20.55 -32.19
N GLU A 497 48.91 19.78 -31.78
CA GLU A 497 48.85 18.33 -31.57
C GLU A 497 47.81 17.94 -30.47
N LEU A 498 47.81 18.66 -29.35
CA LEU A 498 46.81 18.42 -28.28
C LEU A 498 45.38 18.75 -28.75
N LYS A 499 45.23 19.79 -29.59
CA LYS A 499 43.89 20.16 -30.11
C LYS A 499 43.36 19.22 -31.15
N GLU A 500 44.22 18.68 -32.01
CA GLU A 500 43.85 17.64 -33.00
C GLU A 500 43.42 16.38 -32.27
N PHE A 501 44.19 15.99 -31.26
CA PHE A 501 43.88 14.85 -30.39
C PHE A 501 42.53 15.05 -29.66
N GLU A 502 42.30 16.23 -29.06
CA GLU A 502 41.05 16.58 -28.38
C GLU A 502 39.86 16.36 -29.29
N THR A 503 39.93 16.86 -30.52
CA THR A 503 38.85 16.67 -31.51
C THR A 503 38.55 15.21 -31.78
N LYS A 504 39.58 14.37 -31.90
CA LYS A 504 39.42 12.91 -32.10
C LYS A 504 38.85 12.21 -30.87
N ALA A 505 39.36 12.54 -29.69
CA ALA A 505 38.92 11.93 -28.42
C ALA A 505 37.47 12.28 -28.06
N LEU A 506 37.08 13.55 -28.19
CA LEU A 506 35.70 13.96 -27.94
C LEU A 506 34.73 13.36 -28.95
N SER A 507 35.10 13.29 -30.22
CA SER A 507 34.25 12.65 -31.24
C SER A 507 34.11 11.13 -31.01
N ALA A 508 35.15 10.44 -30.53
CA ALA A 508 35.05 9.04 -30.16
C ALA A 508 34.16 8.83 -28.94
N LYS A 509 34.24 9.68 -27.92
CA LYS A 509 33.37 9.62 -26.72
C LYS A 509 31.90 9.84 -27.11
N GLU A 510 31.59 10.90 -27.88
CA GLU A 510 30.22 11.17 -28.32
C GLU A 510 29.65 10.00 -29.16
N LYS A 511 30.46 9.41 -30.06
CA LYS A 511 30.06 8.23 -30.83
C LYS A 511 29.81 7.02 -29.96
N THR A 512 30.65 6.77 -28.93
CA THR A 512 30.46 5.69 -27.97
C THR A 512 29.14 5.83 -27.26
N GLU A 513 28.81 7.02 -26.70
CA GLU A 513 27.57 7.29 -26.01
C GLU A 513 26.34 7.10 -26.92
N GLN A 514 26.38 7.60 -28.14
CA GLN A 514 25.28 7.45 -29.11
C GLN A 514 25.07 5.99 -29.53
N LEU A 515 26.15 5.26 -29.77
CA LEU A 515 26.08 3.86 -30.19
C LEU A 515 25.61 2.97 -29.07
N GLU A 516 26.10 3.22 -27.87
CA GLU A 516 25.67 2.50 -26.65
C GLU A 516 24.18 2.71 -26.37
N LEU A 517 23.70 3.96 -26.51
CA LEU A 517 22.27 4.28 -26.38
C LEU A 517 21.43 3.60 -27.48
N LYS A 518 21.91 3.59 -28.72
CA LYS A 518 21.22 2.92 -29.83
C LYS A 518 21.08 1.40 -29.60
N ILE A 519 22.16 0.75 -29.15
CA ILE A 519 22.14 -0.66 -28.80
C ILE A 519 21.17 -0.93 -27.64
N TYR A 520 21.20 -0.09 -26.61
CA TYR A 520 20.29 -0.17 -25.47
C TYR A 520 18.81 -0.08 -25.88
N GLN A 521 18.48 0.85 -26.78
CA GLN A 521 17.12 0.95 -27.33
C GLN A 521 16.73 -0.28 -28.15
N ALA A 522 17.65 -0.84 -28.91
CA ALA A 522 17.42 -2.07 -29.69
C ALA A 522 17.14 -3.27 -28.75
N VAL A 523 17.91 -3.42 -27.68
CA VAL A 523 17.68 -4.46 -26.67
C VAL A 523 16.27 -4.32 -26.05
N LYS A 524 15.84 -3.11 -25.69
CA LYS A 524 14.49 -2.88 -25.18
C LYS A 524 13.40 -3.22 -26.20
N ALA A 525 13.61 -2.84 -27.46
CA ALA A 525 12.66 -3.12 -28.53
C ALA A 525 12.48 -4.64 -28.75
N GLU A 526 13.54 -5.44 -28.58
CA GLU A 526 13.49 -6.90 -28.66
C GLU A 526 12.76 -7.54 -27.49
N ILE A 527 12.81 -6.93 -26.29
CA ILE A 527 12.11 -7.40 -25.09
C ILE A 527 10.60 -7.11 -25.13
N ARG A 528 10.17 -5.98 -25.70
CA ARG A 528 8.77 -5.51 -25.67
C ARG A 528 7.74 -6.55 -26.11
N PRO A 529 7.88 -7.34 -27.17
CA PRO A 529 6.89 -8.33 -27.57
C PRO A 529 6.65 -9.43 -26.52
N GLU A 530 7.61 -9.67 -25.64
CA GLU A 530 7.56 -10.70 -24.60
C GLU A 530 6.88 -10.21 -23.29
N ILE A 531 6.62 -8.90 -23.16
CA ILE A 531 6.07 -8.30 -21.93
C ILE A 531 4.75 -8.93 -21.51
N PRO A 532 3.76 -9.19 -22.39
CA PRO A 532 2.49 -9.78 -21.97
C PRO A 532 2.64 -11.16 -21.32
N ASP A 533 3.60 -11.97 -21.77
CA ASP A 533 3.88 -13.28 -21.18
C ASP A 533 4.70 -13.16 -19.89
N MET A 534 5.64 -12.23 -19.86
CA MET A 534 6.40 -11.90 -18.64
C MET A 534 5.49 -11.36 -17.53
N GLN A 535 4.44 -10.60 -17.84
CA GLN A 535 3.44 -10.14 -16.87
C GLN A 535 2.64 -11.30 -16.26
N LYS A 536 2.34 -12.36 -17.04
CA LYS A 536 1.71 -13.59 -16.48
C LYS A 536 2.65 -14.28 -15.49
N THR A 537 3.93 -14.36 -15.81
CA THR A 537 4.96 -14.90 -14.92
C THR A 537 5.09 -14.06 -13.65
N ALA A 538 5.10 -12.74 -13.76
CA ALA A 538 5.14 -11.81 -12.61
C ALA A 538 3.96 -12.02 -11.66
N ARG A 539 2.74 -12.12 -12.20
CA ARG A 539 1.53 -12.41 -11.42
C ARG A 539 1.56 -13.79 -10.76
N ALA A 540 2.09 -14.79 -11.43
CA ALA A 540 2.26 -16.12 -10.85
C ALA A 540 3.27 -16.11 -9.68
N LEU A 541 4.40 -15.40 -9.81
CA LEU A 541 5.38 -15.21 -8.74
C LEU A 541 4.76 -14.45 -7.56
N ALA A 542 4.01 -13.38 -7.81
CA ALA A 542 3.30 -12.63 -6.77
C ALA A 542 2.31 -13.52 -6.00
N ALA A 543 1.57 -14.39 -6.71
CA ALA A 543 0.63 -15.31 -6.10
C ALA A 543 1.34 -16.38 -5.25
N VAL A 544 2.46 -16.92 -5.74
CA VAL A 544 3.29 -17.90 -4.99
C VAL A 544 3.85 -17.24 -3.72
N ASP A 545 4.37 -16.03 -3.81
CA ASP A 545 4.90 -15.27 -2.67
C ASP A 545 3.81 -14.94 -1.63
N CYS A 546 2.63 -14.53 -2.08
CA CYS A 546 1.48 -14.29 -1.22
C CYS A 546 1.06 -15.57 -0.46
N LEU A 547 0.99 -16.73 -1.13
CA LEU A 547 0.68 -18.02 -0.50
C LEU A 547 1.78 -18.45 0.48
N ALA A 548 3.05 -18.25 0.14
CA ALA A 548 4.18 -18.52 1.02
C ALA A 548 4.12 -17.64 2.29
N SER A 549 3.79 -16.36 2.13
CA SER A 549 3.59 -15.41 3.25
C SER A 549 2.50 -15.90 4.22
N LEU A 550 1.33 -16.29 3.70
CA LEU A 550 0.23 -16.81 4.52
C LEU A 550 0.60 -18.16 5.19
N ALA A 551 1.35 -19.02 4.51
CA ALA A 551 1.85 -20.26 5.08
C ALA A 551 2.86 -19.98 6.22
N ARG A 552 3.77 -19.03 6.04
CA ARG A 552 4.72 -18.61 7.07
C ARG A 552 4.02 -18.03 8.30
N ALA A 553 3.03 -17.17 8.11
CA ALA A 553 2.21 -16.64 9.19
C ALA A 553 1.50 -17.76 9.95
N ALA A 554 0.90 -18.73 9.23
CA ALA A 554 0.21 -19.86 9.82
C ALA A 554 1.14 -20.74 10.69
N ILE A 555 2.37 -21.02 10.23
CA ILE A 555 3.37 -21.80 10.98
C ILE A 555 3.79 -21.02 12.24
N LYS A 556 4.16 -19.75 12.10
CA LYS A 556 4.72 -18.92 13.16
C LYS A 556 3.74 -18.74 14.32
N ASP A 557 2.47 -18.46 14.00
CA ASP A 557 1.44 -18.13 14.97
C ASP A 557 0.49 -19.31 15.25
N ARG A 558 0.81 -20.51 14.74
CA ARG A 558 0.05 -21.76 14.92
C ARG A 558 -1.42 -21.60 14.60
N TYR A 559 -1.70 -21.03 13.42
CA TYR A 559 -3.06 -20.90 12.90
C TYR A 559 -3.56 -22.23 12.34
N ILE A 560 -4.86 -22.42 12.34
CA ILE A 560 -5.51 -23.65 11.83
C ILE A 560 -6.25 -23.34 10.53
N ARG A 561 -6.39 -24.36 9.70
CA ARG A 561 -7.23 -24.31 8.50
C ARG A 561 -8.71 -24.33 8.89
N PRO A 562 -9.50 -23.25 8.61
CA PRO A 562 -10.93 -23.29 8.83
C PRO A 562 -11.63 -24.10 7.72
N SER A 563 -12.74 -24.75 8.04
CA SER A 563 -13.63 -25.38 7.05
C SER A 563 -14.50 -24.32 6.38
N ILE A 564 -14.60 -24.36 5.07
CA ILE A 564 -15.46 -23.46 4.30
C ILE A 564 -16.62 -24.28 3.72
N ILE A 565 -17.84 -23.85 3.98
CA ILE A 565 -19.08 -24.50 3.54
C ILE A 565 -19.86 -23.60 2.58
N SER A 566 -20.93 -24.12 2.01
CA SER A 566 -21.78 -23.32 1.10
C SER A 566 -22.44 -22.15 1.85
N PRO A 567 -22.52 -20.95 1.26
CA PRO A 567 -23.28 -19.82 1.83
C PRO A 567 -24.76 -20.16 2.11
N LYS A 568 -25.33 -21.13 1.41
CA LYS A 568 -26.72 -21.61 1.63
C LYS A 568 -26.90 -22.30 2.99
N ASP A 569 -25.82 -22.83 3.56
CA ASP A 569 -25.87 -23.52 4.86
C ASP A 569 -26.02 -22.54 6.02
N GLY A 570 -25.64 -21.27 5.80
CA GLY A 570 -25.89 -20.17 6.71
C GLY A 570 -25.32 -20.39 8.11
N TYR A 571 -24.03 -20.71 8.22
CA TYR A 571 -23.40 -21.09 9.48
C TYR A 571 -21.99 -20.53 9.64
N ILE A 572 -21.74 -19.87 10.78
CA ILE A 572 -20.41 -19.43 11.23
C ILE A 572 -20.20 -20.00 12.63
N SER A 573 -19.17 -20.82 12.82
CA SER A 573 -18.81 -21.36 14.11
C SER A 573 -17.31 -21.22 14.31
N ILE A 574 -16.90 -20.65 15.44
CA ILE A 574 -15.52 -20.47 15.83
C ILE A 574 -15.39 -21.00 17.25
N LYS A 575 -14.45 -21.91 17.49
CA LYS A 575 -14.12 -22.45 18.83
C LYS A 575 -12.75 -21.95 19.25
N ASP A 576 -12.67 -21.41 20.47
CA ASP A 576 -11.47 -20.80 21.03
C ASP A 576 -10.80 -19.80 20.07
N GLY A 577 -11.61 -18.95 19.44
CA GLY A 577 -11.12 -17.90 18.54
C GLY A 577 -10.31 -16.86 19.31
N ARG A 578 -9.23 -16.36 18.68
CA ARG A 578 -8.36 -15.33 19.24
C ARG A 578 -8.23 -14.16 18.26
N HIS A 579 -8.10 -12.95 18.78
CA HIS A 579 -7.91 -11.76 17.95
C HIS A 579 -6.44 -11.66 17.53
N PRO A 580 -6.08 -11.83 16.25
CA PRO A 580 -4.68 -11.99 15.83
C PRO A 580 -3.80 -10.81 16.24
N MET A 581 -4.25 -9.55 16.01
CA MET A 581 -3.46 -8.36 16.34
C MET A 581 -3.34 -8.13 17.84
N VAL A 582 -4.43 -8.37 18.60
CA VAL A 582 -4.42 -8.21 20.06
C VAL A 582 -3.59 -9.31 20.72
N GLU A 583 -3.70 -10.56 20.26
CA GLU A 583 -2.87 -11.67 20.70
C GLU A 583 -1.38 -11.39 20.49
N HIS A 584 -1.04 -10.86 19.32
CA HIS A 584 0.33 -10.47 19.00
C HIS A 584 0.87 -9.36 19.92
N ALA A 585 0.03 -8.34 20.21
CA ALA A 585 0.41 -7.22 21.07
C ALA A 585 0.56 -7.61 22.54
N LEU A 586 -0.29 -8.53 23.07
CA LEU A 586 -0.33 -8.94 24.48
C LEU A 586 0.63 -10.08 24.82
N LYS A 587 1.34 -10.68 23.87
CA LYS A 587 1.98 -11.97 23.97
C LYS A 587 0.95 -13.12 24.12
N ARG A 588 1.13 -14.18 23.39
CA ARG A 588 0.18 -15.24 23.08
C ARG A 588 -0.56 -15.85 24.30
N ASP A 589 0.15 -16.06 25.38
CA ASP A 589 -0.38 -16.76 26.57
C ASP A 589 -1.30 -15.91 27.44
N MET A 590 -1.48 -14.61 27.11
CA MET A 590 -2.31 -13.68 27.88
C MET A 590 -3.67 -13.39 27.24
N PHE A 591 -3.94 -13.89 26.03
CA PHE A 591 -5.21 -13.67 25.35
C PHE A 591 -6.23 -14.72 25.75
N VAL A 592 -7.44 -14.29 26.14
CA VAL A 592 -8.55 -15.20 26.49
C VAL A 592 -9.35 -15.51 25.23
N PRO A 593 -9.34 -16.79 24.78
CA PRO A 593 -10.08 -17.20 23.58
C PRO A 593 -11.60 -17.20 23.81
N ASN A 594 -12.36 -16.96 22.72
CA ASN A 594 -13.81 -16.91 22.75
C ASN A 594 -14.45 -17.78 21.67
N ASP A 595 -15.58 -18.39 22.01
CA ASP A 595 -16.42 -19.12 21.08
C ASP A 595 -17.41 -18.17 20.39
N THR A 596 -17.74 -18.47 19.13
CA THR A 596 -18.80 -17.77 18.39
C THR A 596 -19.62 -18.77 17.63
N GLU A 597 -20.93 -18.59 17.64
CA GLU A 597 -21.85 -19.34 16.79
C GLU A 597 -22.91 -18.39 16.25
N LEU A 598 -23.09 -18.38 14.93
CA LEU A 598 -24.11 -17.63 14.19
C LEU A 598 -24.72 -18.54 13.14
N ASN A 599 -26.05 -18.59 13.05
CA ASN A 599 -26.74 -19.42 12.07
C ASN A 599 -28.14 -18.87 11.76
N HIS A 600 -28.66 -19.17 10.58
CA HIS A 600 -30.02 -18.75 10.16
C HIS A 600 -31.16 -19.57 10.73
N ARG A 601 -30.87 -20.54 11.63
CA ARG A 601 -31.93 -21.37 12.22
C ARG A 601 -32.51 -20.74 13.48
N ASN A 602 -31.65 -20.39 14.42
CA ASN A 602 -32.04 -19.95 15.75
C ASN A 602 -31.09 -18.99 16.43
N GLN A 603 -30.07 -18.48 15.72
CA GLN A 603 -29.04 -17.61 16.30
C GLN A 603 -28.45 -16.67 15.24
N GLU A 604 -29.29 -15.74 14.75
CA GLU A 604 -28.85 -14.74 13.77
C GLU A 604 -28.23 -13.52 14.46
N ILE A 605 -28.77 -13.13 15.63
CA ILE A 605 -28.41 -11.90 16.34
C ILE A 605 -27.92 -12.25 17.74
N LEU A 606 -26.71 -11.81 18.09
CA LEU A 606 -26.18 -11.87 19.46
C LEU A 606 -26.27 -10.47 20.07
N VAL A 607 -27.10 -10.30 21.08
CA VAL A 607 -27.16 -9.11 21.92
C VAL A 607 -26.15 -9.29 23.05
N ILE A 608 -25.09 -8.47 23.04
CA ILE A 608 -23.95 -8.63 23.94
C ILE A 608 -23.98 -7.50 24.97
N THR A 609 -24.30 -7.85 26.23
CA THR A 609 -24.34 -6.90 27.36
C THR A 609 -23.08 -7.00 28.22
N GLY A 610 -22.88 -5.99 29.07
CA GLY A 610 -21.75 -5.95 30.00
C GLY A 610 -20.99 -4.64 29.95
N PRO A 611 -20.04 -4.41 30.88
CA PRO A 611 -19.35 -3.12 31.00
C PRO A 611 -18.39 -2.86 29.85
N ASN A 612 -18.08 -1.57 29.63
CA ASN A 612 -16.99 -1.16 28.77
C ASN A 612 -15.67 -1.64 29.35
N MET A 613 -14.65 -1.83 28.52
CA MET A 613 -13.35 -2.42 28.87
C MET A 613 -13.36 -3.94 29.17
N ALA A 614 -14.52 -4.59 29.19
CA ALA A 614 -14.62 -6.02 29.40
C ALA A 614 -14.34 -6.88 28.17
N GLY A 615 -14.10 -6.27 27.00
CA GLY A 615 -13.67 -6.95 25.78
C GLY A 615 -14.76 -7.20 24.73
N LYS A 616 -15.97 -6.62 24.88
CA LYS A 616 -17.08 -6.77 23.91
C LYS A 616 -16.68 -6.37 22.49
N SER A 617 -16.19 -5.12 22.33
CA SER A 617 -15.78 -4.60 21.01
C SER A 617 -14.62 -5.39 20.41
N THR A 618 -13.67 -5.85 21.24
CA THR A 618 -12.56 -6.72 20.81
C THR A 618 -13.07 -8.06 20.27
N TYR A 619 -14.05 -8.66 20.97
CA TYR A 619 -14.68 -9.92 20.56
C TYR A 619 -15.41 -9.76 19.21
N MET A 620 -16.19 -8.70 19.04
CA MET A 620 -16.92 -8.47 17.79
C MET A 620 -15.96 -8.24 16.62
N ARG A 621 -14.92 -7.42 16.82
CA ARG A 621 -13.86 -7.21 15.81
C ARG A 621 -13.13 -8.52 15.50
N GLN A 622 -12.84 -9.36 16.50
CA GLN A 622 -12.26 -10.69 16.29
C GLN A 622 -13.06 -11.52 15.31
N VAL A 623 -14.39 -11.60 15.45
CA VAL A 623 -15.25 -12.38 14.55
C VAL A 623 -15.13 -11.87 13.11
N ALA A 624 -15.18 -10.55 12.90
CA ALA A 624 -15.01 -9.96 11.57
C ALA A 624 -13.63 -10.23 10.98
N VAL A 625 -12.55 -10.02 11.75
CA VAL A 625 -11.18 -10.25 11.29
C VAL A 625 -10.96 -11.73 10.93
N LEU A 626 -11.44 -12.68 11.75
CA LEU A 626 -11.35 -14.11 11.45
C LEU A 626 -12.15 -14.49 10.20
N THR A 627 -13.29 -13.86 9.98
CA THR A 627 -14.09 -14.04 8.75
C THR A 627 -13.33 -13.54 7.52
N ILE A 628 -12.71 -12.36 7.60
CA ILE A 628 -11.86 -11.82 6.52
C ILE A 628 -10.70 -12.77 6.23
N MET A 629 -9.97 -13.22 7.26
CA MET A 629 -8.85 -14.17 7.10
C MET A 629 -9.29 -15.46 6.44
N ALA A 630 -10.42 -16.05 6.88
CA ALA A 630 -10.98 -17.26 6.30
C ALA A 630 -11.32 -17.07 4.81
N GLN A 631 -11.94 -15.95 4.44
CA GLN A 631 -12.33 -15.63 3.06
C GLN A 631 -11.17 -15.18 2.16
N VAL A 632 -10.05 -14.70 2.72
CA VAL A 632 -8.79 -14.56 1.98
C VAL A 632 -8.21 -15.92 1.60
N GLY A 633 -8.62 -16.98 2.29
CA GLY A 633 -8.07 -18.33 2.18
C GLY A 633 -6.92 -18.59 3.15
N SER A 634 -6.70 -17.69 4.11
CA SER A 634 -5.70 -17.85 5.17
C SER A 634 -6.15 -18.85 6.24
N PHE A 635 -5.19 -19.34 7.01
CA PHE A 635 -5.43 -20.01 8.28
C PHE A 635 -5.70 -18.97 9.36
N ILE A 636 -6.35 -19.37 10.47
CA ILE A 636 -6.86 -18.47 11.50
C ILE A 636 -6.45 -18.91 12.92
N PRO A 637 -6.32 -17.97 13.87
CA PRO A 637 -6.07 -18.26 15.28
C PRO A 637 -7.35 -18.79 15.99
N ALA A 638 -7.61 -20.08 15.88
CA ALA A 638 -8.70 -20.77 16.57
C ALA A 638 -8.32 -22.22 16.88
N ARG A 639 -9.15 -22.94 17.67
CA ARG A 639 -9.03 -24.38 17.82
C ARG A 639 -9.68 -25.11 16.65
N SER A 640 -10.86 -24.67 16.26
CA SER A 640 -11.57 -25.13 15.06
C SER A 640 -12.54 -24.06 14.59
N ALA A 641 -12.84 -24.03 13.29
CA ALA A 641 -13.84 -23.11 12.76
C ALA A 641 -14.49 -23.62 11.48
N VAL A 642 -15.72 -23.20 11.28
CA VAL A 642 -16.50 -23.42 10.08
C VAL A 642 -17.10 -22.08 9.63
N PHE A 643 -16.95 -21.73 8.36
CA PHE A 643 -17.48 -20.50 7.79
C PHE A 643 -18.31 -20.77 6.53
N ALA A 644 -19.53 -20.27 6.52
CA ALA A 644 -20.23 -19.94 5.28
C ALA A 644 -19.77 -18.54 4.85
N PRO A 645 -19.22 -18.35 3.64
CA PRO A 645 -18.75 -17.04 3.20
C PRO A 645 -19.86 -15.98 3.26
N VAL A 646 -19.52 -14.82 3.81
CA VAL A 646 -20.41 -13.66 3.83
C VAL A 646 -20.13 -12.77 2.63
N ASP A 647 -21.14 -12.01 2.19
CA ASP A 647 -21.06 -11.11 1.03
C ASP A 647 -20.60 -9.71 1.39
N ARG A 648 -20.89 -9.26 2.63
CA ARG A 648 -20.53 -7.94 3.15
C ARG A 648 -20.21 -8.01 4.64
N ILE A 649 -19.31 -7.15 5.09
CA ILE A 649 -19.11 -6.90 6.52
C ILE A 649 -19.33 -5.42 6.77
N PHE A 650 -20.20 -5.12 7.74
CA PHE A 650 -20.48 -3.79 8.19
C PHE A 650 -20.02 -3.63 9.64
N THR A 651 -19.35 -2.52 9.93
CA THR A 651 -18.91 -2.20 11.29
C THR A 651 -19.32 -0.80 11.66
N ARG A 652 -20.04 -0.68 12.77
CA ARG A 652 -20.24 0.59 13.48
C ARG A 652 -19.62 0.44 14.86
N VAL A 653 -18.40 0.97 15.03
CA VAL A 653 -17.63 0.80 16.27
C VAL A 653 -17.02 2.15 16.66
N GLY A 654 -17.46 2.67 17.81
CA GLY A 654 -16.97 3.91 18.41
C GLY A 654 -17.37 5.20 17.65
N ALA A 655 -17.42 6.32 18.33
CA ALA A 655 -17.52 7.64 17.72
C ALA A 655 -16.12 8.19 17.49
N THR A 656 -15.75 8.43 16.24
CA THR A 656 -14.66 9.36 15.91
C THR A 656 -15.32 10.72 15.71
N ASP A 657 -14.98 11.68 16.56
CA ASP A 657 -15.39 13.08 16.37
C ASP A 657 -14.70 13.59 15.09
N ASP A 658 -15.45 13.64 14.02
CA ASP A 658 -14.99 14.29 12.79
C ASP A 658 -15.34 15.80 12.86
N ILE A 659 -14.45 16.54 13.50
CA ILE A 659 -14.57 18.00 13.64
C ILE A 659 -14.56 18.71 12.29
N SER A 660 -14.00 18.06 11.26
CA SER A 660 -13.81 18.67 9.93
C SER A 660 -15.12 18.86 9.16
N THR A 661 -16.11 18.01 9.39
CA THR A 661 -17.41 18.06 8.69
C THR A 661 -18.47 18.92 9.40
N GLY A 662 -18.23 19.33 10.65
CA GLY A 662 -19.19 20.11 11.45
C GLY A 662 -20.52 19.38 11.74
N GLN A 663 -20.60 18.07 11.46
CA GLN A 663 -21.79 17.26 11.75
C GLN A 663 -21.77 16.73 13.19
N SER A 664 -22.95 16.61 13.79
CA SER A 664 -23.10 15.95 15.08
C SER A 664 -22.71 14.48 14.97
N THR A 665 -21.95 13.96 15.96
CA THR A 665 -21.59 12.53 16.08
C THR A 665 -22.81 11.61 15.98
N PHE A 666 -23.94 12.03 16.51
CA PHE A 666 -25.21 11.30 16.39
C PHE A 666 -25.74 11.25 14.95
N MET A 667 -25.61 12.36 14.19
CA MET A 667 -26.04 12.37 12.78
C MET A 667 -25.19 11.44 11.93
N VAL A 668 -23.88 11.43 12.14
CA VAL A 668 -22.94 10.51 11.46
C VAL A 668 -23.30 9.06 11.79
N GLU A 669 -23.54 8.76 13.07
CA GLU A 669 -23.99 7.45 13.52
C GLU A 669 -25.27 6.99 12.81
N MET A 670 -26.26 7.87 12.71
CA MET A 670 -27.56 7.54 12.05
C MET A 670 -27.39 7.35 10.53
N GLN A 671 -26.50 8.07 9.89
CA GLN A 671 -26.16 7.89 8.49
C GLN A 671 -25.50 6.52 8.23
N GLU A 672 -24.53 6.14 9.07
CA GLU A 672 -23.88 4.82 8.99
C GLU A 672 -24.87 3.68 9.21
N VAL A 673 -25.72 3.78 10.23
CA VAL A 673 -26.78 2.78 10.48
C VAL A 673 -27.76 2.71 9.30
N SER A 674 -28.20 3.87 8.78
CA SER A 674 -29.07 3.91 7.59
C SER A 674 -28.44 3.26 6.36
N TYR A 675 -27.12 3.47 6.15
CA TYR A 675 -26.37 2.82 5.10
C TYR A 675 -26.36 1.29 5.27
N ILE A 676 -26.04 0.81 6.48
CA ILE A 676 -26.05 -0.62 6.81
C ILE A 676 -27.42 -1.24 6.53
N LEU A 677 -28.50 -0.64 7.05
CA LEU A 677 -29.86 -1.18 6.90
C LEU A 677 -30.34 -1.23 5.45
N ARG A 678 -29.85 -0.34 4.58
CA ARG A 678 -30.19 -0.33 3.15
C ARG A 678 -29.42 -1.36 2.33
N HIS A 679 -28.19 -1.70 2.73
CA HIS A 679 -27.28 -2.50 1.91
C HIS A 679 -27.00 -3.91 2.44
N ALA A 680 -27.36 -4.17 3.70
CA ALA A 680 -27.17 -5.48 4.30
C ALA A 680 -28.12 -6.53 3.69
N THR A 681 -27.61 -7.73 3.53
CA THR A 681 -28.33 -8.91 3.07
C THR A 681 -28.37 -9.98 4.18
N LYS A 682 -29.07 -11.05 3.94
CA LYS A 682 -29.09 -12.19 4.88
C LYS A 682 -27.71 -12.85 5.06
N ASN A 683 -26.82 -12.72 4.10
CA ASN A 683 -25.47 -13.27 4.16
C ASN A 683 -24.44 -12.25 4.65
N SER A 684 -24.86 -11.07 5.11
CA SER A 684 -23.96 -10.05 5.62
C SER A 684 -23.65 -10.26 7.10
N LEU A 685 -22.43 -9.90 7.51
CA LEU A 685 -22.02 -9.80 8.91
C LEU A 685 -22.10 -8.35 9.37
N ILE A 686 -22.92 -8.09 10.39
CA ILE A 686 -23.20 -6.74 10.90
C ILE A 686 -22.67 -6.63 12.32
N ILE A 687 -21.82 -5.63 12.56
CA ILE A 687 -21.23 -5.33 13.88
C ILE A 687 -21.69 -3.94 14.30
N LEU A 688 -22.51 -3.88 15.36
CA LEU A 688 -23.05 -2.65 15.91
C LEU A 688 -22.61 -2.49 17.37
N ASP A 689 -21.80 -1.49 17.64
CA ASP A 689 -21.28 -1.22 18.99
C ASP A 689 -21.88 0.07 19.53
N GLU A 690 -22.70 -0.07 20.57
CA GLU A 690 -23.25 1.02 21.37
C GLU A 690 -24.09 2.06 20.58
N ILE A 691 -25.03 1.61 19.78
CA ILE A 691 -25.95 2.46 19.01
C ILE A 691 -26.86 3.28 19.96
N GLY A 692 -27.06 4.57 19.66
CA GLY A 692 -27.97 5.46 20.38
C GLY A 692 -27.35 6.23 21.52
N ARG A 693 -26.02 6.23 21.66
CA ARG A 693 -25.32 6.97 22.74
C ARG A 693 -25.36 8.50 22.61
N GLY A 694 -25.48 8.99 21.40
CA GLY A 694 -25.38 10.43 21.08
C GLY A 694 -26.66 11.25 21.37
N THR A 695 -27.70 10.66 21.99
CA THR A 695 -29.00 11.30 22.27
C THR A 695 -29.51 10.95 23.65
N SER A 696 -30.76 11.31 23.97
CA SER A 696 -31.39 10.96 25.27
C SER A 696 -31.52 9.44 25.43
N THR A 697 -31.46 8.93 26.66
CA THR A 697 -31.48 7.49 26.95
C THR A 697 -32.66 6.77 26.32
N TYR A 698 -33.88 7.34 26.42
CA TYR A 698 -35.09 6.71 25.86
C TYR A 698 -35.13 6.75 24.35
N ASP A 699 -34.71 7.84 23.72
CA ASP A 699 -34.60 7.92 22.25
C ASP A 699 -33.56 6.95 21.73
N GLY A 700 -32.37 6.91 22.33
CA GLY A 700 -31.31 6.01 21.98
C GLY A 700 -31.70 4.53 22.08
N MET A 701 -32.33 4.16 23.20
CA MET A 701 -32.85 2.80 23.42
C MET A 701 -33.93 2.42 22.41
N SER A 702 -34.86 3.36 22.12
CA SER A 702 -35.95 3.13 21.15
C SER A 702 -35.41 2.88 19.76
N ILE A 703 -34.42 3.69 19.33
CA ILE A 703 -33.74 3.52 18.04
C ILE A 703 -32.98 2.20 18.01
N ALA A 704 -32.20 1.89 19.03
CA ALA A 704 -31.43 0.66 19.11
C ALA A 704 -32.32 -0.58 19.01
N LYS A 705 -33.46 -0.57 19.74
CA LYS A 705 -34.45 -1.65 19.68
C LYS A 705 -35.06 -1.81 18.29
N ALA A 706 -35.49 -0.68 17.68
CA ALA A 706 -36.08 -0.67 16.34
C ALA A 706 -35.09 -1.18 15.27
N VAL A 707 -33.79 -0.84 15.39
CA VAL A 707 -32.73 -1.34 14.50
C VAL A 707 -32.61 -2.86 14.60
N VAL A 708 -32.57 -3.44 15.81
CA VAL A 708 -32.50 -4.89 16.01
C VAL A 708 -33.74 -5.58 15.45
N GLU A 709 -34.95 -5.02 15.72
CA GLU A 709 -36.22 -5.54 15.17
C GLU A 709 -36.23 -5.50 13.65
N TYR A 710 -35.75 -4.42 13.03
CA TYR A 710 -35.65 -4.30 11.58
C TYR A 710 -34.70 -5.35 10.99
N ILE A 711 -33.55 -5.58 11.60
CA ILE A 711 -32.61 -6.61 11.16
C ILE A 711 -33.24 -8.00 11.29
N ASP A 712 -33.89 -8.32 12.42
CA ASP A 712 -34.55 -9.59 12.68
C ASP A 712 -35.73 -9.88 11.73
N GLN A 713 -36.51 -8.84 11.34
CA GLN A 713 -37.71 -9.00 10.55
C GLN A 713 -37.53 -8.87 9.04
N LYS A 714 -36.51 -8.10 8.60
CA LYS A 714 -36.34 -7.70 7.20
C LYS A 714 -35.04 -8.17 6.56
N ILE A 715 -33.95 -8.16 7.31
CA ILE A 715 -32.61 -8.42 6.75
C ILE A 715 -32.19 -9.86 6.98
N HIS A 716 -32.36 -10.38 8.22
CA HIS A 716 -31.92 -11.71 8.64
C HIS A 716 -30.39 -11.91 8.57
N GLY A 717 -29.60 -10.84 8.71
CA GLY A 717 -28.12 -10.88 8.65
C GLY A 717 -27.50 -11.34 9.96
N TYR A 718 -26.31 -11.96 9.88
CA TYR A 718 -25.53 -12.29 11.07
C TYR A 718 -25.15 -11.01 11.81
N THR A 719 -25.61 -10.85 13.05
CA THR A 719 -25.45 -9.60 13.77
C THR A 719 -24.83 -9.80 15.15
N LEU A 720 -23.79 -9.01 15.45
CA LEU A 720 -23.23 -8.84 16.78
C LEU A 720 -23.57 -7.44 17.25
N PHE A 721 -24.40 -7.33 18.28
CA PHE A 721 -24.91 -6.07 18.78
C PHE A 721 -24.50 -5.86 20.24
N ALA A 722 -23.51 -5.01 20.48
CA ALA A 722 -23.13 -4.64 21.84
C ALA A 722 -23.91 -3.44 22.32
N THR A 723 -24.40 -3.51 23.56
CA THR A 723 -25.24 -2.45 24.14
C THR A 723 -25.07 -2.36 25.64
N HIS A 724 -25.42 -1.18 26.18
CA HIS A 724 -25.59 -0.94 27.61
C HIS A 724 -27.08 -0.98 28.04
N TYR A 725 -27.97 -1.01 27.06
CA TYR A 725 -29.40 -1.05 27.37
C TYR A 725 -29.76 -2.51 27.70
N HIS A 726 -29.98 -2.75 29.01
CA HIS A 726 -30.32 -4.09 29.50
C HIS A 726 -31.70 -4.55 29.02
N GLU A 727 -32.60 -3.60 28.74
CA GLU A 727 -33.94 -3.81 28.21
C GLU A 727 -33.96 -4.50 26.85
N LEU A 728 -32.89 -4.37 26.06
CA LEU A 728 -32.73 -5.08 24.81
C LEU A 728 -32.59 -6.60 25.00
N SER A 729 -32.21 -7.06 26.19
CA SER A 729 -32.16 -8.49 26.50
C SER A 729 -33.53 -9.18 26.44
N ASP A 730 -34.62 -8.41 26.70
CA ASP A 730 -35.98 -8.95 26.66
C ASP A 730 -36.40 -9.35 25.21
N MET A 731 -35.69 -8.87 24.20
CA MET A 731 -35.95 -9.23 22.81
C MET A 731 -35.69 -10.71 22.50
N ALA A 732 -34.80 -11.36 23.23
CA ALA A 732 -34.56 -12.80 23.10
C ALA A 732 -35.76 -13.64 23.49
N GLU A 733 -36.72 -13.08 24.27
CA GLU A 733 -37.98 -13.76 24.64
C GLU A 733 -39.02 -13.65 23.50
N THR A 734 -38.88 -12.61 22.65
CA THR A 734 -39.85 -12.36 21.56
C THR A 734 -39.40 -12.96 20.22
N SER A 735 -38.12 -13.17 19.99
CA SER A 735 -37.57 -13.79 18.77
C SER A 735 -36.61 -14.93 19.08
N PRO A 736 -36.88 -16.13 18.54
CA PRO A 736 -36.00 -17.30 18.75
C PRO A 736 -34.61 -17.11 18.13
N ARG A 737 -34.46 -16.19 17.16
CA ARG A 737 -33.21 -15.90 16.43
C ARG A 737 -32.27 -14.95 17.18
N ILE A 738 -32.77 -14.28 18.24
CA ILE A 738 -31.99 -13.37 19.08
C ILE A 738 -31.50 -14.17 20.30
N LYS A 739 -30.22 -14.07 20.60
CA LYS A 739 -29.60 -14.69 21.80
C LYS A 739 -28.84 -13.66 22.61
N ASN A 740 -29.00 -13.74 23.92
CA ASN A 740 -28.31 -12.89 24.86
C ASN A 740 -26.94 -13.50 25.23
N TYR A 741 -25.93 -12.65 25.19
CA TYR A 741 -24.60 -12.97 25.66
C TYR A 741 -24.09 -11.88 26.59
N THR A 742 -23.21 -12.26 27.50
CA THR A 742 -22.60 -11.34 28.46
C THR A 742 -21.13 -11.66 28.67
N VAL A 743 -20.40 -10.69 29.23
CA VAL A 743 -19.02 -10.93 29.65
C VAL A 743 -18.99 -11.64 30.98
N SER A 744 -18.29 -12.76 31.06
CA SER A 744 -18.10 -13.49 32.29
C SER A 744 -17.30 -12.67 33.31
N VAL A 745 -17.84 -12.62 34.55
CA VAL A 745 -17.28 -11.84 35.65
C VAL A 745 -17.06 -12.76 36.85
N LYS A 746 -15.92 -12.58 37.52
CA LYS A 746 -15.66 -13.26 38.80
C LYS A 746 -15.71 -12.23 39.94
N GLU A 747 -16.67 -12.35 40.83
CA GLU A 747 -16.81 -11.50 42.01
C GLU A 747 -16.11 -12.13 43.21
N ARG A 748 -15.24 -11.36 43.85
CA ARG A 748 -14.64 -11.72 45.16
C ARG A 748 -14.84 -10.56 46.13
N GLY A 749 -15.92 -10.62 46.92
CA GLY A 749 -16.30 -9.53 47.84
C GLY A 749 -16.59 -8.25 47.04
N LYS A 750 -15.86 -7.17 47.34
CA LYS A 750 -16.00 -5.86 46.63
C LYS A 750 -15.20 -5.79 45.33
N ASN A 751 -14.35 -6.78 45.03
CA ASN A 751 -13.49 -6.77 43.86
C ASN A 751 -14.12 -7.61 42.73
N ILE A 752 -14.15 -7.02 41.54
CA ILE A 752 -14.64 -7.66 40.32
C ILE A 752 -13.49 -7.86 39.35
N THR A 753 -13.37 -9.07 38.82
CA THR A 753 -12.41 -9.39 37.76
C THR A 753 -13.18 -9.77 36.51
N PHE A 754 -12.98 -9.02 35.43
CA PHE A 754 -13.53 -9.34 34.11
C PHE A 754 -12.70 -10.45 33.48
N LEU A 755 -13.32 -11.61 33.27
CA LEU A 755 -12.62 -12.76 32.68
C LEU A 755 -12.45 -12.63 31.15
N ARG A 756 -13.01 -11.59 30.52
CA ARG A 756 -12.95 -11.33 29.06
C ARG A 756 -13.49 -12.48 28.22
N ARG A 757 -14.30 -13.33 28.80
CA ARG A 757 -14.96 -14.44 28.14
C ARG A 757 -16.43 -14.10 27.91
N ILE A 758 -16.89 -14.22 26.68
CA ILE A 758 -18.26 -13.98 26.26
C ILE A 758 -19.02 -15.31 26.41
N VAL A 759 -20.10 -15.30 27.18
CA VAL A 759 -20.90 -16.49 27.51
C VAL A 759 -22.38 -16.22 27.30
N PRO A 760 -23.20 -17.25 27.01
CA PRO A 760 -24.65 -17.08 26.94
C PRO A 760 -25.21 -16.56 28.28
N GLY A 761 -26.17 -15.64 28.21
CA GLY A 761 -26.81 -15.04 29.38
C GLY A 761 -26.96 -13.52 29.25
N SER A 762 -27.67 -12.89 30.15
CA SER A 762 -27.78 -11.42 30.26
C SER A 762 -27.01 -10.93 31.51
N ALA A 763 -26.53 -9.69 31.47
CA ALA A 763 -25.97 -9.06 32.66
C ALA A 763 -27.12 -8.48 33.50
N ASP A 764 -27.24 -8.95 34.72
CA ASP A 764 -28.33 -8.51 35.63
C ASP A 764 -28.00 -7.21 36.36
N ARG A 765 -26.78 -6.68 36.30
CA ARG A 765 -26.33 -5.51 37.02
C ARG A 765 -25.44 -4.60 36.19
N SER A 766 -25.50 -3.30 36.49
CA SER A 766 -24.55 -2.30 35.97
C SER A 766 -23.23 -2.40 36.74
N TYR A 767 -22.10 -2.43 36.03
CA TYR A 767 -20.75 -2.47 36.63
C TYR A 767 -19.99 -1.13 36.48
N GLY A 768 -20.68 -0.03 36.15
CA GLY A 768 -20.07 1.30 35.94
C GLY A 768 -19.25 1.80 37.10
N ILE A 769 -19.78 1.70 38.33
CA ILE A 769 -19.10 2.13 39.56
C ILE A 769 -17.87 1.28 39.86
N HIS A 770 -17.92 -0.02 39.56
CA HIS A 770 -16.74 -0.91 39.69
C HIS A 770 -15.63 -0.58 38.68
N VAL A 771 -15.98 -0.22 37.44
CA VAL A 771 -15.01 0.28 36.45
C VAL A 771 -14.40 1.61 36.92
N ALA A 772 -15.21 2.51 37.47
CA ALA A 772 -14.71 3.76 38.05
C ALA A 772 -13.73 3.53 39.21
N ARG A 773 -13.96 2.51 40.03
CA ARG A 773 -13.03 2.08 41.09
C ARG A 773 -11.69 1.58 40.49
N LEU A 774 -11.75 0.75 39.47
CA LEU A 774 -10.56 0.28 38.78
C LEU A 774 -9.76 1.41 38.09
N ALA A 775 -10.45 2.48 37.69
CA ALA A 775 -9.84 3.69 37.15
C ALA A 775 -9.23 4.60 38.24
N GLY A 776 -9.36 4.26 39.50
CA GLY A 776 -8.77 4.99 40.64
C GLY A 776 -9.53 6.21 41.11
N LEU A 777 -10.86 6.27 40.87
CA LEU A 777 -11.69 7.33 41.43
C LEU A 777 -11.72 7.25 43.01
N PRO A 778 -11.81 8.41 43.72
CA PRO A 778 -11.81 8.42 45.17
C PRO A 778 -12.96 7.60 45.75
N GLU A 779 -12.69 6.82 46.84
CA GLU A 779 -13.66 5.90 47.45
C GLU A 779 -14.90 6.64 48.03
N SER A 780 -14.73 7.87 48.50
CA SER A 780 -15.86 8.71 48.99
C SER A 780 -16.82 9.07 47.85
N LEU A 781 -16.33 9.31 46.65
CA LEU A 781 -17.15 9.57 45.47
C LEU A 781 -17.88 8.29 45.04
N LEU A 782 -17.18 7.15 45.05
CA LEU A 782 -17.74 5.87 44.67
C LEU A 782 -18.86 5.43 45.61
N ALA A 783 -18.66 5.62 46.93
CA ALA A 783 -19.70 5.36 47.95
C ALA A 783 -20.93 6.21 47.70
N ARG A 784 -20.76 7.50 47.37
CA ARG A 784 -21.89 8.38 47.04
C ARG A 784 -22.59 7.97 45.74
N ALA A 785 -21.82 7.52 44.73
CA ALA A 785 -22.39 7.00 43.50
C ALA A 785 -23.23 5.72 43.73
N ASP A 786 -22.77 4.81 44.59
CA ASP A 786 -23.54 3.61 45.00
C ASP A 786 -24.87 3.99 45.68
N GLU A 787 -24.85 4.99 46.58
CA GLU A 787 -26.08 5.47 47.23
C GLU A 787 -27.08 6.09 46.21
N ILE A 788 -26.58 6.87 45.27
CA ILE A 788 -27.40 7.50 44.20
C ILE A 788 -28.01 6.41 43.32
N LEU A 789 -27.21 5.43 42.90
CA LEU A 789 -27.66 4.31 42.06
C LEU A 789 -28.81 3.55 42.74
N LEU A 790 -28.64 3.19 44.02
CA LEU A 790 -29.68 2.54 44.79
C LEU A 790 -30.97 3.38 44.94
N GLY A 791 -30.84 4.71 44.94
CA GLY A 791 -31.98 5.64 44.93
C GLY A 791 -32.74 5.58 43.60
N LEU A 792 -32.02 5.68 42.47
CA LEU A 792 -32.61 5.65 41.16
C LEU A 792 -33.26 4.30 40.83
N GLU A 793 -32.65 3.17 41.21
CA GLU A 793 -33.22 1.83 41.02
C GLU A 793 -34.53 1.65 41.80
N LYS A 794 -34.68 2.29 42.94
CA LYS A 794 -35.92 2.29 43.70
C LYS A 794 -37.02 3.14 43.07
N GLU A 795 -36.69 4.29 42.47
CA GLU A 795 -37.65 5.17 41.80
C GLU A 795 -38.20 4.56 40.52
N ASP A 796 -37.39 3.78 39.76
CA ASP A 796 -37.83 3.13 38.54
C ASP A 796 -38.75 1.92 38.70
N GLY A 797 -39.12 1.57 39.97
CA GLY A 797 -40.14 0.55 40.29
C GLY A 797 -39.79 -0.89 39.81
N LYS A 798 -38.57 -1.12 39.42
CA LYS A 798 -38.12 -2.43 38.93
C LYS A 798 -37.48 -3.29 40.03
N SER A 799 -38.27 -3.62 41.08
CA SER A 799 -37.97 -4.82 41.83
C SER A 799 -38.40 -6.03 40.97
N ARG A 800 -37.56 -6.51 40.07
CA ARG A 800 -37.66 -7.89 39.65
C ARG A 800 -37.47 -8.77 40.86
N PRO A 801 -38.38 -9.75 41.17
CA PRO A 801 -38.13 -10.70 42.20
C PRO A 801 -36.78 -11.35 41.91
N ALA A 802 -35.92 -11.35 42.94
CA ALA A 802 -34.66 -12.10 42.83
C ALA A 802 -34.99 -13.52 42.40
N PRO A 803 -34.30 -14.09 41.40
CA PRO A 803 -34.51 -15.49 41.08
C PRO A 803 -34.24 -16.28 42.34
N GLU A 804 -35.26 -17.06 42.74
CA GLU A 804 -35.10 -18.02 43.85
C GLU A 804 -33.83 -18.80 43.57
N ARG A 805 -32.87 -18.67 44.46
CA ARG A 805 -31.68 -19.54 44.43
C ARG A 805 -32.23 -20.96 44.48
N PRO A 806 -31.89 -21.83 43.52
CA PRO A 806 -32.04 -23.25 43.73
C PRO A 806 -31.27 -23.54 45.03
N GLU A 807 -31.93 -23.99 46.06
CA GLU A 807 -31.28 -24.55 47.25
C GLU A 807 -30.18 -25.48 46.75
N ALA A 808 -28.94 -25.09 47.00
CA ALA A 808 -27.79 -25.91 46.66
C ALA A 808 -28.01 -27.23 47.36
N ALA A 809 -28.27 -28.26 46.58
CA ALA A 809 -28.16 -29.63 47.08
C ALA A 809 -26.76 -29.78 47.68
N ALA A 810 -26.73 -29.88 48.97
CA ALA A 810 -25.52 -30.16 49.72
C ALA A 810 -24.95 -31.49 49.16
N GLY A 811 -23.86 -31.39 48.40
CA GLY A 811 -23.20 -32.59 47.90
C GLY A 811 -22.42 -32.46 46.57
N ALA A 812 -22.28 -31.29 45.97
CA ALA A 812 -21.32 -31.15 44.88
C ALA A 812 -19.94 -30.80 45.44
N MET A 813 -19.11 -31.78 45.65
CA MET A 813 -17.65 -31.62 45.84
C MET A 813 -17.12 -30.78 44.67
N ASP A 814 -16.50 -29.66 45.01
CA ASP A 814 -15.79 -28.80 44.06
C ASP A 814 -14.56 -29.57 43.52
N LEU A 815 -14.71 -30.16 42.34
CA LEU A 815 -13.74 -31.05 41.71
C LEU A 815 -12.49 -30.32 41.16
N PHE A 816 -12.33 -29.03 41.41
CA PHE A 816 -11.27 -28.21 40.82
C PHE A 816 -10.52 -27.27 41.78
N SER A 817 -10.73 -27.34 43.07
CA SER A 817 -9.87 -26.71 44.07
C SER A 817 -8.72 -27.67 44.44
N SER A 818 -7.56 -27.46 43.81
CA SER A 818 -6.35 -28.15 44.26
C SER A 818 -5.91 -27.56 45.61
N PRO A 819 -5.78 -28.35 46.70
CA PRO A 819 -5.30 -27.86 48.01
C PRO A 819 -3.95 -27.14 47.91
N ILE A 820 -3.16 -27.47 46.90
CA ILE A 820 -1.87 -26.84 46.59
C ILE A 820 -2.01 -25.39 46.18
N ILE A 821 -3.05 -25.07 45.42
CA ILE A 821 -3.32 -23.67 44.99
C ILE A 821 -3.79 -22.82 46.17
N ASP A 822 -4.60 -23.38 47.05
CA ASP A 822 -5.08 -22.67 48.25
C ASP A 822 -3.94 -22.44 49.26
N GLU A 823 -3.02 -23.38 49.41
CA GLU A 823 -1.83 -23.23 50.26
C GLU A 823 -0.84 -22.20 49.67
N LEU A 824 -0.62 -22.23 48.35
CA LEU A 824 0.19 -21.21 47.66
C LEU A 824 -0.40 -19.78 47.79
N ALA A 825 -1.72 -19.66 47.73
CA ALA A 825 -2.39 -18.37 47.82
C ALA A 825 -2.36 -17.75 49.24
N GLN A 826 -2.20 -18.58 50.28
CA GLN A 826 -2.11 -18.18 51.70
C GLN A 826 -0.66 -18.01 52.17
N LEU A 827 0.34 -18.36 51.35
CA LEU A 827 1.74 -18.31 51.74
C LEU A 827 2.26 -16.85 51.70
N ASP A 828 2.62 -16.31 52.86
CA ASP A 828 3.35 -15.05 52.93
C ASP A 828 4.84 -15.29 52.67
N VAL A 829 5.24 -15.17 51.41
CA VAL A 829 6.62 -15.44 50.95
C VAL A 829 7.61 -14.45 51.59
N MET A 830 7.18 -13.24 51.93
CA MET A 830 8.06 -12.19 52.46
C MET A 830 8.43 -12.44 53.93
N SER A 831 7.69 -13.28 54.65
CA SER A 831 7.98 -13.68 56.02
C SER A 831 8.89 -14.94 56.15
N LYS A 832 9.28 -15.58 55.05
CA LYS A 832 10.05 -16.81 55.00
C LYS A 832 11.50 -16.56 54.61
N THR A 833 12.38 -17.36 55.16
CA THR A 833 13.78 -17.39 54.73
C THR A 833 13.91 -18.06 53.35
N PRO A 834 14.98 -17.79 52.56
CA PRO A 834 15.17 -18.44 51.26
C PRO A 834 15.17 -19.96 51.30
N ILE A 835 15.66 -20.56 52.41
CA ILE A 835 15.71 -22.03 52.59
C ILE A 835 14.31 -22.55 52.81
N GLU A 836 13.52 -21.96 53.71
CA GLU A 836 12.14 -22.34 53.96
C GLU A 836 11.24 -22.17 52.72
N ALA A 837 11.45 -21.12 51.92
CA ALA A 837 10.73 -20.91 50.67
C ALA A 837 11.06 -22.01 49.64
N MET A 838 12.31 -22.43 49.55
CA MET A 838 12.74 -23.52 48.67
C MET A 838 12.16 -24.88 49.12
N GLU A 839 12.12 -25.15 50.43
CA GLU A 839 11.55 -26.41 50.99
C GLU A 839 10.04 -26.47 50.68
N ILE A 840 9.32 -25.38 50.89
CA ILE A 840 7.88 -25.29 50.60
C ILE A 840 7.63 -25.49 49.09
N LEU A 841 8.39 -24.84 48.24
CA LEU A 841 8.31 -24.99 46.78
C LEU A 841 8.60 -26.43 46.35
N PHE A 842 9.59 -27.07 46.94
CA PHE A 842 9.96 -28.45 46.62
C PHE A 842 8.86 -29.43 47.04
N ARG A 843 8.25 -29.21 48.22
CA ARG A 843 7.13 -30.02 48.72
C ARG A 843 5.90 -29.85 47.81
N LEU A 844 5.48 -28.64 47.53
CA LEU A 844 4.33 -28.35 46.66
C LEU A 844 4.53 -28.84 45.23
N SER A 845 5.75 -28.75 44.72
CA SER A 845 6.08 -29.27 43.37
C SER A 845 6.02 -30.82 43.33
N ARG A 846 6.37 -31.51 44.44
CA ARG A 846 6.27 -32.96 44.53
C ARG A 846 4.81 -33.39 44.65
N GLU A 847 4.01 -32.73 45.48
CA GLU A 847 2.57 -32.96 45.63
C GLU A 847 1.80 -32.73 44.33
N ALA A 848 2.17 -31.69 43.56
CA ALA A 848 1.60 -31.41 42.24
C ALA A 848 1.92 -32.49 41.19
N LYS A 849 3.11 -33.10 41.27
CA LYS A 849 3.50 -34.21 40.40
C LYS A 849 2.87 -35.55 40.80
N GLU A 850 2.58 -35.76 42.09
CA GLU A 850 1.95 -36.98 42.62
C GLU A 850 0.41 -36.92 42.50
N GLY A 851 -0.19 -35.82 42.03
CA GLY A 851 -1.62 -35.69 41.72
C GLY A 851 -2.51 -35.64 43.00
N ARG A 852 -1.96 -35.19 44.11
CA ARG A 852 -2.69 -35.03 45.39
C ARG A 852 -3.03 -33.58 45.66
#